data_ac761734dc40a5ecef20da2d6af48fef
#
_entry.id   ac761734dc40a5ecef20da2d6af48fef
#
_cell.length_a   1.000
_cell.length_b   1.000
_cell.length_c   1.000
_cell.angle_alpha   90.00
_cell.angle_beta   90.00
_cell.angle_gamma   90.00
#
_symmetry.space_group_name_H-M   'P 1'
#
loop_
_entity.id
_entity.type
_entity.pdbx_description
1 polymer ?
#
loop_
_entity_poly.entity_id
_entity_poly.type
_entity_poly.pdbx_seq_one_letter_code
_entity_poly.pdbx_strand_id
1 'polypeptide(L)'
;MTENQIGGSRLRLLCSVLLVACVGFAPLSISTDAVAESGKSYAFTISGQPLSAALVRYSSVTGIDVAFDGNLPANLRTSGISGNLPAEAALSRLLAGTGLTYRFTTPTTALLVNSKAVSPDAAADGATSLQPIVLKGERGRGPVEGFVATQSATGTKTDAALKNTPQAINVVTRDQMTAQGSATLTQAFRYTPGVISQFGDDSRYDWFTIRGFRPGRYLDGLRLPFGARGYAQPRVEPYSLERAEVLKGPASVLYGQSEPGGLINMVSKRPSATAKNEVETQFGTDNRIQTAFDLNGNINDDDSLLYRLVGVGRLTDTQYDFVKEKKGYIAPSFTFKPDEGTSLTIYGSYQRIDSPGGGGAPALPANGTLYTGKYQELPRSTFPGEPGYDHYKSEQASVGYEFEHELDETWTVRQNLRYSYVSTDTQRVQPYCPSACNPAGFYRYAWAFPESSRAVTVDNQAVGHFSTGDLAHTALFGLDYSYESSRYEESALSPIFKLFNGFDPVYGATSVTRPAIATKINQQRSQTGLYAQDQVEWDRFVFSLGGRYDWANTDTRTRTSVADNGINQRDGHFTWRAGLVYNFDNGISPYAGYSTSFNPASGTDRAGTAFDPTTGEQFEVGVKYQPVGRNSFVTLSAFDLTQDNVLSPDPENTSFNVQTGQVRMRGVELEGKAELTDAFSVLASYAYTDSDITKANANAAGVSNQGNRFAFVPRHQASLWLDYTLQTSTAWDGLSLGGGARYTGQTYGDNANLFDIPSYTVFDAAVRYDFGKANPKMEGLKASLNVSNLFDRKYVSTCIAATGCYWGEGRSVYATLKYSW
;
A
#
# COMPACT_ATOMS: atom_id res chain seq x y z
N MET A 1 -15.44 57.34 -12.49
CA MET A 1 -15.15 57.39 -13.92
C MET A 1 -13.74 56.87 -14.10
N THR A 2 -13.41 55.75 -14.60
CA THR A 2 -13.98 54.85 -15.61
C THR A 2 -13.61 53.40 -15.26
N GLU A 3 -14.62 52.61 -15.32
CA GLU A 3 -14.62 51.14 -15.41
C GLU A 3 -13.88 50.60 -16.64
N ASN A 4 -13.52 49.37 -16.47
CA ASN A 4 -13.60 48.28 -17.44
C ASN A 4 -12.30 47.72 -18.09
N GLN A 5 -12.31 46.45 -17.95
CA GLN A 5 -11.75 45.36 -18.77
C GLN A 5 -10.44 44.77 -18.32
N ILE A 6 -10.56 43.67 -17.57
CA ILE A 6 -9.76 42.44 -17.78
C ILE A 6 -10.55 41.24 -17.16
N GLY A 7 -11.38 40.66 -17.96
CA GLY A 7 -12.07 39.40 -17.67
C GLY A 7 -12.36 38.68 -18.99
N GLY A 8 -11.52 37.77 -19.42
CA GLY A 8 -11.84 37.02 -20.63
C GLY A 8 -10.78 36.18 -21.28
N SER A 9 -9.85 35.59 -20.55
CA SER A 9 -8.86 34.67 -21.18
C SER A 9 -8.54 33.39 -20.46
N ARG A 10 -9.22 33.05 -19.35
CA ARG A 10 -8.94 31.83 -18.59
C ARG A 10 -9.96 30.69 -18.76
N LEU A 11 -10.99 30.85 -19.58
CA LEU A 11 -12.02 29.85 -19.82
C LEU A 11 -11.87 29.10 -21.16
N ARG A 12 -10.88 29.44 -21.99
CA ARG A 12 -10.65 28.78 -23.29
C ARG A 12 -9.62 27.68 -23.32
N LEU A 13 -8.88 27.46 -22.22
CA LEU A 13 -7.85 26.39 -22.19
C LEU A 13 -8.38 25.04 -21.65
N LEU A 14 -9.56 25.04 -21.00
CA LEU A 14 -10.17 23.79 -20.48
C LEU A 14 -11.05 23.05 -21.50
N CYS A 15 -11.46 23.72 -22.57
CA CYS A 15 -12.27 23.08 -23.63
C CYS A 15 -11.44 22.44 -24.77
N SER A 16 -10.13 22.69 -24.84
CA SER A 16 -9.31 22.18 -25.95
C SER A 16 -8.72 20.79 -25.75
N VAL A 17 -8.81 20.22 -24.54
CA VAL A 17 -8.29 18.87 -24.25
C VAL A 17 -9.36 17.77 -24.41
N LEU A 18 -10.63 18.15 -24.55
CA LEU A 18 -11.76 17.20 -24.67
C LEU A 18 -12.20 16.92 -26.13
N LEU A 19 -11.52 17.46 -27.15
CA LEU A 19 -12.01 17.44 -28.52
C LEU A 19 -11.14 16.64 -29.51
N VAL A 20 -10.26 15.74 -29.04
CA VAL A 20 -9.46 14.83 -29.92
C VAL A 20 -9.95 13.38 -29.91
N ALA A 21 -11.06 13.06 -29.26
CA ALA A 21 -11.56 11.68 -29.17
C ALA A 21 -12.84 11.37 -29.97
N CYS A 22 -13.20 12.19 -30.98
CA CYS A 22 -14.34 11.88 -31.84
C CYS A 22 -13.95 12.01 -33.33
N VAL A 23 -13.26 10.99 -33.85
CA VAL A 23 -13.29 10.72 -35.31
C VAL A 23 -13.88 9.34 -35.47
N GLY A 24 -15.06 9.33 -36.06
CA GLY A 24 -15.88 8.14 -36.25
C GLY A 24 -15.30 7.14 -37.20
N PHE A 25 -15.44 5.87 -36.85
CA PHE A 25 -15.39 4.75 -37.76
C PHE A 25 -16.79 4.12 -37.84
N ALA A 26 -17.32 4.04 -39.04
CA ALA A 26 -18.55 3.32 -39.34
C ALA A 26 -18.28 1.81 -39.25
N PRO A 27 -19.24 1.01 -38.74
CA PRO A 27 -19.04 -0.45 -38.68
C PRO A 27 -19.23 -1.10 -40.03
N LEU A 28 -18.21 -1.80 -40.53
CA LEU A 28 -18.34 -2.85 -41.48
C LEU A 28 -18.59 -4.16 -40.75
N SER A 29 -19.83 -4.61 -40.78
CA SER A 29 -20.24 -5.94 -40.33
C SER A 29 -19.69 -7.00 -41.27
N ILE A 30 -18.74 -7.79 -40.80
CA ILE A 30 -18.41 -9.07 -41.36
C ILE A 30 -18.63 -10.13 -40.29
N SER A 31 -19.69 -10.88 -40.44
CA SER A 31 -19.95 -12.11 -39.69
C SER A 31 -18.96 -13.19 -40.15
N THR A 32 -18.09 -13.62 -39.26
CA THR A 32 -17.35 -14.87 -39.45
C THR A 32 -17.64 -15.79 -38.26
N ASP A 33 -18.32 -16.88 -38.58
CA ASP A 33 -18.47 -18.00 -37.65
C ASP A 33 -17.09 -18.50 -37.20
N ALA A 34 -16.91 -18.59 -35.88
CA ALA A 34 -15.71 -19.17 -35.28
C ALA A 34 -15.69 -20.68 -35.50
N VAL A 35 -14.98 -21.10 -36.53
CA VAL A 35 -14.61 -22.50 -36.74
C VAL A 35 -13.32 -22.73 -35.93
N ALA A 36 -13.38 -23.65 -34.95
CA ALA A 36 -12.22 -24.15 -34.24
C ALA A 36 -11.12 -24.57 -35.24
N GLU A 37 -9.88 -24.19 -34.97
CA GLU A 37 -8.70 -24.53 -35.74
C GLU A 37 -8.43 -26.05 -35.64
N SER A 38 -9.15 -26.83 -36.45
CA SER A 38 -8.98 -28.29 -36.55
C SER A 38 -7.89 -28.61 -37.54
N GLY A 39 -6.66 -28.86 -37.06
CA GLY A 39 -5.58 -29.28 -37.95
C GLY A 39 -4.24 -29.64 -37.36
N LYS A 40 -3.94 -29.20 -36.12
CA LYS A 40 -2.64 -29.46 -35.54
C LYS A 40 -2.60 -30.86 -34.86
N SER A 41 -1.78 -31.78 -35.41
CA SER A 41 -1.57 -33.12 -34.85
C SER A 41 -0.27 -33.15 -34.04
N TYR A 42 -0.32 -33.82 -32.90
CA TYR A 42 0.80 -33.94 -31.97
C TYR A 42 1.28 -35.40 -31.88
N ALA A 43 2.58 -35.61 -31.74
CA ALA A 43 3.15 -36.94 -31.60
C ALA A 43 3.09 -37.37 -30.14
N PHE A 44 2.27 -38.35 -29.82
CA PHE A 44 2.15 -38.90 -28.46
C PHE A 44 2.87 -40.25 -28.31
N THR A 45 3.51 -40.43 -27.14
CA THR A 45 4.04 -41.69 -26.64
C THR A 45 3.80 -41.74 -25.14
N ILE A 46 2.54 -42.02 -24.75
CA ILE A 46 2.10 -42.07 -23.33
C ILE A 46 1.70 -43.53 -23.10
N SER A 47 2.47 -44.22 -22.25
CA SER A 47 2.17 -45.62 -21.86
C SER A 47 1.02 -45.70 -20.86
N GLY A 48 0.44 -46.86 -20.66
CA GLY A 48 -0.59 -47.10 -19.64
C GLY A 48 -0.07 -46.79 -18.24
N GLN A 49 -0.67 -45.77 -17.56
CA GLN A 49 -0.21 -45.23 -16.28
C GLN A 49 -1.37 -44.58 -15.50
N PRO A 50 -1.17 -44.10 -14.27
CA PRO A 50 -2.17 -43.29 -13.58
C PRO A 50 -2.62 -42.12 -14.43
N LEU A 51 -3.94 -41.86 -14.45
CA LEU A 51 -4.54 -40.82 -15.34
C LEU A 51 -3.92 -39.45 -15.09
N SER A 52 -3.70 -39.05 -13.83
CA SER A 52 -3.06 -37.79 -13.49
C SER A 52 -1.70 -37.58 -14.16
N ALA A 53 -0.85 -38.60 -14.15
CA ALA A 53 0.46 -38.55 -14.80
C ALA A 53 0.36 -38.51 -16.33
N ALA A 54 -0.65 -39.17 -16.92
CA ALA A 54 -0.88 -39.14 -18.35
C ALA A 54 -1.38 -37.76 -18.81
N LEU A 55 -2.23 -37.10 -18.04
CA LEU A 55 -2.74 -35.77 -18.32
C LEU A 55 -1.65 -34.69 -18.23
N VAL A 56 -0.73 -34.78 -17.28
CA VAL A 56 0.45 -33.91 -17.23
C VAL A 56 1.30 -34.04 -18.50
N ARG A 57 1.52 -35.29 -18.98
CA ARG A 57 2.24 -35.52 -20.26
C ARG A 57 1.47 -35.01 -21.46
N TYR A 58 0.14 -35.15 -21.45
CA TYR A 58 -0.71 -34.62 -22.52
C TYR A 58 -0.57 -33.08 -22.58
N SER A 59 -0.69 -32.39 -21.42
CA SER A 59 -0.53 -30.95 -21.35
C SER A 59 0.85 -30.49 -21.83
N SER A 60 1.91 -31.21 -21.46
CA SER A 60 3.29 -30.89 -21.89
C SER A 60 3.54 -31.05 -23.40
N VAL A 61 2.77 -31.91 -24.09
CA VAL A 61 2.89 -32.14 -25.52
C VAL A 61 2.01 -31.17 -26.32
N THR A 62 0.84 -30.84 -25.81
CA THR A 62 -0.17 -30.04 -26.54
C THR A 62 -0.18 -28.58 -26.19
N GLY A 63 0.35 -28.20 -25.03
CA GLY A 63 0.18 -26.86 -24.46
C GLY A 63 -1.24 -26.58 -23.92
N ILE A 64 -2.11 -27.62 -23.84
CA ILE A 64 -3.48 -27.50 -23.34
C ILE A 64 -3.51 -27.90 -21.88
N ASP A 65 -3.91 -26.99 -21.03
CA ASP A 65 -4.11 -27.27 -19.62
C ASP A 65 -5.37 -28.11 -19.40
N VAL A 66 -5.24 -29.12 -18.53
CA VAL A 66 -6.38 -29.98 -18.20
C VAL A 66 -6.76 -29.77 -16.74
N ALA A 67 -7.90 -29.13 -16.52
CA ALA A 67 -8.48 -28.87 -15.21
C ALA A 67 -9.52 -29.96 -14.84
N PHE A 68 -9.69 -30.21 -13.54
CA PHE A 68 -10.70 -31.11 -13.00
C PHE A 68 -11.45 -30.42 -11.86
N ASP A 69 -12.76 -30.55 -11.84
CA ASP A 69 -13.61 -30.03 -10.77
C ASP A 69 -13.54 -30.97 -9.54
N GLY A 70 -12.72 -30.64 -8.56
CA GLY A 70 -12.43 -31.43 -7.39
C GLY A 70 -11.13 -32.25 -7.49
N ASN A 71 -10.92 -33.23 -6.60
CA ASN A 71 -9.75 -34.09 -6.62
C ASN A 71 -9.93 -35.25 -7.61
N LEU A 72 -9.02 -35.37 -8.55
CA LEU A 72 -9.00 -36.51 -9.49
C LEU A 72 -8.77 -37.80 -8.69
N PRO A 73 -9.67 -38.82 -8.76
CA PRO A 73 -9.49 -40.06 -8.01
C PRO A 73 -8.14 -40.73 -8.32
N ALA A 74 -7.35 -40.97 -7.29
CA ALA A 74 -5.97 -41.51 -7.44
C ALA A 74 -5.91 -42.91 -8.06
N ASN A 75 -7.00 -43.64 -8.09
CA ASN A 75 -7.09 -45.00 -8.64
C ASN A 75 -7.41 -45.04 -10.15
N LEU A 76 -7.67 -43.90 -10.81
CA LEU A 76 -7.95 -43.86 -12.25
C LEU A 76 -6.68 -44.12 -13.07
N ARG A 77 -6.78 -44.98 -14.06
CA ARG A 77 -5.68 -45.35 -14.99
C ARG A 77 -6.14 -45.22 -16.43
N THR A 78 -5.24 -44.82 -17.29
CA THR A 78 -5.45 -44.85 -18.75
C THR A 78 -4.69 -46.00 -19.41
N SER A 79 -5.17 -46.46 -20.51
CA SER A 79 -4.46 -47.45 -21.34
C SER A 79 -3.26 -46.87 -22.10
N GLY A 80 -3.15 -45.55 -22.08
CA GLY A 80 -2.13 -44.79 -22.81
C GLY A 80 -2.51 -44.53 -24.28
N ILE A 81 -1.69 -43.69 -24.95
CA ILE A 81 -1.85 -43.39 -26.38
C ILE A 81 -0.48 -43.31 -27.05
N SER A 82 -0.44 -43.70 -28.35
CA SER A 82 0.74 -43.55 -29.19
C SER A 82 0.34 -43.15 -30.63
N GLY A 83 1.21 -42.39 -31.29
CA GLY A 83 1.03 -41.96 -32.68
C GLY A 83 0.70 -40.46 -32.80
N ASN A 84 0.56 -39.98 -34.02
CA ASN A 84 0.16 -38.63 -34.36
C ASN A 84 -1.36 -38.46 -34.24
N LEU A 85 -1.84 -37.66 -33.31
CA LEU A 85 -3.27 -37.47 -33.06
C LEU A 85 -3.56 -35.95 -32.85
N PRO A 86 -4.72 -35.48 -33.30
CA PRO A 86 -5.25 -34.19 -32.87
C PRO A 86 -5.42 -34.18 -31.32
N ALA A 87 -5.26 -33.00 -30.70
CA ALA A 87 -5.33 -32.86 -29.24
C ALA A 87 -6.64 -33.43 -28.65
N GLU A 88 -7.78 -33.13 -29.25
CA GLU A 88 -9.10 -33.64 -28.83
C GLU A 88 -9.21 -35.16 -28.88
N ALA A 89 -8.75 -35.77 -29.98
CA ALA A 89 -8.76 -37.21 -30.14
C ALA A 89 -7.82 -37.92 -29.16
N ALA A 90 -6.69 -37.31 -28.84
CA ALA A 90 -5.76 -37.81 -27.85
C ALA A 90 -6.34 -37.76 -26.44
N LEU A 91 -6.97 -36.66 -26.04
CA LEU A 91 -7.60 -36.50 -24.72
C LEU A 91 -8.79 -37.45 -24.56
N SER A 92 -9.65 -37.59 -25.59
CA SER A 92 -10.75 -38.57 -25.62
C SER A 92 -10.28 -40.00 -25.39
N ARG A 93 -9.17 -40.41 -26.03
CA ARG A 93 -8.59 -41.77 -25.85
C ARG A 93 -7.95 -41.93 -24.47
N LEU A 94 -7.32 -40.93 -23.91
CA LEU A 94 -6.77 -40.98 -22.52
C LEU A 94 -7.88 -41.14 -21.49
N LEU A 95 -9.04 -40.57 -21.71
CA LEU A 95 -10.19 -40.65 -20.82
C LEU A 95 -11.06 -41.89 -21.00
N ALA A 96 -10.86 -42.63 -22.08
CA ALA A 96 -11.66 -43.82 -22.38
C ALA A 96 -11.61 -44.85 -21.23
N GLY A 97 -12.80 -45.26 -20.75
CA GLY A 97 -12.95 -46.23 -19.65
C GLY A 97 -12.75 -45.64 -18.24
N THR A 98 -12.46 -44.33 -18.09
CA THR A 98 -12.29 -43.68 -16.80
C THR A 98 -13.57 -43.14 -16.19
N GLY A 99 -14.68 -43.07 -16.96
CA GLY A 99 -15.94 -42.45 -16.53
C GLY A 99 -15.91 -40.93 -16.56
N LEU A 100 -14.87 -40.35 -17.13
CA LEU A 100 -14.73 -38.91 -17.32
C LEU A 100 -14.92 -38.53 -18.80
N THR A 101 -15.45 -37.35 -19.01
CA THR A 101 -15.49 -36.67 -20.30
C THR A 101 -14.88 -35.28 -20.19
N TYR A 102 -14.72 -34.55 -21.27
CA TYR A 102 -14.11 -33.23 -21.27
C TYR A 102 -14.92 -32.24 -22.09
N ARG A 103 -14.75 -30.96 -21.80
CA ARG A 103 -15.15 -29.86 -22.67
C ARG A 103 -14.02 -28.81 -22.69
N PHE A 104 -13.78 -28.19 -23.84
CA PHE A 104 -12.87 -27.06 -23.92
C PHE A 104 -13.58 -25.81 -23.39
N THR A 105 -12.96 -25.13 -22.43
CA THR A 105 -13.42 -23.85 -21.88
C THR A 105 -12.74 -22.68 -22.59
N THR A 106 -11.52 -22.90 -23.12
CA THR A 106 -10.76 -22.02 -24.00
C THR A 106 -10.00 -22.87 -25.00
N PRO A 107 -9.43 -22.30 -26.09
CA PRO A 107 -8.58 -23.05 -27.02
C PRO A 107 -7.39 -23.78 -26.36
N THR A 108 -6.97 -23.35 -25.19
CA THR A 108 -5.83 -23.88 -24.43
C THR A 108 -6.20 -24.53 -23.09
N THR A 109 -7.50 -24.70 -22.77
CA THR A 109 -7.94 -25.30 -21.50
C THR A 109 -9.08 -26.29 -21.70
N ALA A 110 -8.89 -27.53 -21.24
CA ALA A 110 -9.91 -28.59 -21.23
C ALA A 110 -10.34 -28.89 -19.79
N LEU A 111 -11.64 -28.84 -19.50
CA LEU A 111 -12.22 -29.19 -18.21
C LEU A 111 -12.73 -30.62 -18.24
N LEU A 112 -12.29 -31.48 -17.32
CA LEU A 112 -12.81 -32.84 -17.14
C LEU A 112 -14.07 -32.83 -16.27
N VAL A 113 -15.09 -33.56 -16.70
CA VAL A 113 -16.36 -33.72 -15.98
C VAL A 113 -16.74 -35.21 -15.88
N ASN A 114 -17.51 -35.58 -14.85
CA ASN A 114 -17.97 -36.94 -14.69
C ASN A 114 -19.07 -37.29 -15.72
N SER A 115 -18.88 -38.33 -16.50
CA SER A 115 -19.82 -38.73 -17.59
C SER A 115 -21.19 -39.15 -17.05
N LYS A 116 -21.33 -39.50 -15.79
CA LYS A 116 -22.63 -39.81 -15.14
C LYS A 116 -23.46 -38.58 -14.80
N ALA A 117 -22.92 -37.40 -14.88
CA ALA A 117 -23.61 -36.13 -14.66
C ALA A 117 -24.27 -35.55 -15.91
N VAL A 118 -24.08 -36.17 -17.05
CA VAL A 118 -24.65 -35.73 -18.34
C VAL A 118 -25.58 -36.81 -18.88
N SER A 119 -26.85 -36.84 -18.44
CA SER A 119 -27.92 -37.62 -19.09
C SER A 119 -28.55 -36.78 -20.20
N PRO A 120 -28.76 -37.34 -21.46
CA PRO A 120 -29.32 -36.59 -22.56
C PRO A 120 -30.85 -36.36 -22.54
N ASP A 121 -31.55 -36.78 -21.45
CA ASP A 121 -33.01 -36.71 -21.37
C ASP A 121 -33.46 -35.94 -20.09
N ALA A 122 -33.28 -34.62 -20.10
CA ALA A 122 -34.00 -33.73 -19.20
C ALA A 122 -34.11 -32.32 -19.80
N ALA A 123 -34.75 -32.25 -20.96
CA ALA A 123 -35.30 -30.99 -21.45
C ALA A 123 -36.78 -30.96 -21.09
N ALA A 124 -37.10 -30.63 -19.82
CA ALA A 124 -38.38 -30.04 -19.38
C ALA A 124 -38.33 -29.72 -17.89
N ASP A 125 -38.61 -28.49 -17.59
CA ASP A 125 -39.00 -27.92 -16.26
C ASP A 125 -37.97 -27.92 -15.12
N GLY A 126 -37.41 -26.80 -14.82
CA GLY A 126 -36.89 -26.41 -13.47
C GLY A 126 -35.41 -26.68 -13.20
N ALA A 127 -34.59 -26.93 -14.20
CA ALA A 127 -33.14 -26.99 -13.99
C ALA A 127 -32.58 -25.57 -13.72
N THR A 128 -32.21 -25.27 -12.47
CA THR A 128 -31.39 -24.12 -12.13
C THR A 128 -30.06 -24.29 -12.85
N SER A 129 -29.81 -23.48 -13.88
CA SER A 129 -28.51 -23.37 -14.53
C SER A 129 -27.52 -22.87 -13.50
N LEU A 130 -26.65 -23.73 -12.97
CA LEU A 130 -25.52 -23.30 -12.18
C LEU A 130 -24.61 -22.52 -13.11
N GLN A 131 -24.40 -21.25 -12.80
CA GLN A 131 -23.45 -20.42 -13.53
C GLN A 131 -22.07 -21.08 -13.51
N PRO A 132 -21.30 -21.03 -14.62
CA PRO A 132 -19.95 -21.55 -14.64
C PRO A 132 -19.12 -20.83 -13.60
N ILE A 133 -18.51 -21.58 -12.68
CA ILE A 133 -17.51 -21.04 -11.76
C ILE A 133 -16.30 -20.67 -12.61
N VAL A 134 -16.21 -19.41 -12.98
CA VAL A 134 -15.02 -18.85 -13.60
C VAL A 134 -13.98 -18.72 -12.48
N LEU A 135 -13.04 -19.65 -12.39
CA LEU A 135 -11.84 -19.49 -11.57
C LEU A 135 -11.05 -18.33 -12.17
N LYS A 136 -11.35 -17.12 -11.73
CA LYS A 136 -10.49 -15.95 -12.01
C LYS A 136 -9.24 -16.13 -11.16
N GLY A 137 -8.08 -16.35 -11.80
CA GLY A 137 -6.80 -16.31 -11.13
C GLY A 137 -6.60 -14.99 -10.37
N GLU A 138 -5.75 -15.00 -9.35
CA GLU A 138 -5.37 -13.78 -8.64
C GLU A 138 -4.94 -12.70 -9.65
N ARG A 139 -5.47 -11.48 -9.50
CA ARG A 139 -5.06 -10.32 -10.31
C ARG A 139 -4.16 -9.42 -9.48
N GLY A 140 -3.17 -8.82 -10.11
CA GLY A 140 -2.24 -7.89 -9.47
C GLY A 140 -2.90 -6.69 -8.78
N ARG A 141 -4.17 -6.41 -9.07
CA ARG A 141 -4.99 -5.32 -8.46
C ARG A 141 -6.26 -5.81 -7.77
N GLY A 142 -6.48 -7.13 -7.70
CA GLY A 142 -7.68 -7.74 -7.15
C GLY A 142 -7.55 -8.13 -5.67
N PRO A 143 -8.64 -8.66 -5.09
CA PRO A 143 -8.60 -9.28 -3.77
C PRO A 143 -7.68 -10.50 -3.75
N VAL A 144 -7.19 -10.83 -2.56
CA VAL A 144 -6.37 -12.01 -2.28
C VAL A 144 -7.00 -12.74 -1.11
N GLU A 145 -7.29 -14.03 -1.29
CA GLU A 145 -7.74 -14.90 -0.20
C GLU A 145 -6.55 -15.37 0.63
N GLY A 146 -6.70 -15.39 1.95
CA GLY A 146 -5.64 -15.77 2.88
C GLY A 146 -4.55 -14.71 3.05
N PHE A 147 -3.37 -15.16 3.46
CA PHE A 147 -2.24 -14.27 3.79
C PHE A 147 -1.22 -14.14 2.66
N VAL A 148 -1.25 -15.03 1.67
CA VAL A 148 -0.22 -15.17 0.65
C VAL A 148 -0.71 -14.60 -0.67
N ALA A 149 -0.13 -13.48 -1.10
CA ALA A 149 -0.30 -12.95 -2.45
C ALA A 149 0.78 -13.53 -3.38
N THR A 150 0.42 -13.81 -4.62
CA THR A 150 1.33 -14.32 -5.64
C THR A 150 1.54 -13.35 -6.79
N GLN A 151 0.67 -12.34 -6.91
CA GLN A 151 0.73 -11.32 -7.94
C GLN A 151 0.64 -9.90 -7.37
N SER A 152 1.24 -8.94 -8.07
CA SER A 152 1.15 -7.51 -7.77
C SER A 152 1.35 -6.68 -9.03
N ALA A 153 0.57 -5.62 -9.17
CA ALA A 153 0.80 -4.62 -10.20
C ALA A 153 1.72 -3.47 -9.74
N THR A 154 2.07 -3.39 -8.45
CA THR A 154 2.84 -2.26 -7.91
C THR A 154 4.28 -2.24 -8.42
N GLY A 155 4.91 -3.41 -8.61
CA GLY A 155 6.28 -3.48 -9.07
C GLY A 155 6.50 -3.23 -10.57
N THR A 156 5.45 -3.40 -11.39
CA THR A 156 5.56 -3.38 -12.85
C THR A 156 4.52 -2.52 -13.55
N LYS A 157 3.47 -2.07 -12.84
CA LYS A 157 2.22 -1.49 -13.38
C LYS A 157 1.44 -2.45 -14.30
N THR A 158 1.92 -3.67 -14.46
CA THR A 158 1.24 -4.79 -15.14
C THR A 158 0.90 -5.87 -14.12
N ASP A 159 0.00 -6.79 -14.46
CA ASP A 159 -0.31 -7.94 -13.59
C ASP A 159 0.85 -8.95 -13.68
N ALA A 160 1.80 -8.85 -12.77
CA ALA A 160 3.01 -9.67 -12.76
C ALA A 160 3.09 -10.58 -11.55
N ALA A 161 3.58 -11.81 -11.74
CA ALA A 161 3.89 -12.70 -10.64
C ALA A 161 4.98 -12.07 -9.75
N LEU A 162 4.77 -12.11 -8.43
CA LEU A 162 5.74 -11.57 -7.48
C LEU A 162 7.12 -12.21 -7.63
N LYS A 163 7.18 -13.51 -7.96
CA LYS A 163 8.44 -14.23 -8.21
C LYS A 163 9.22 -13.68 -9.40
N ASN A 164 8.52 -13.13 -10.43
CA ASN A 164 9.13 -12.61 -11.65
C ASN A 164 9.54 -11.12 -11.55
N THR A 165 9.31 -10.48 -10.41
CA THR A 165 9.68 -9.09 -10.19
C THR A 165 11.05 -9.00 -9.51
N PRO A 166 12.09 -8.38 -10.13
CA PRO A 166 13.44 -8.35 -9.57
C PRO A 166 13.62 -7.24 -8.51
N GLN A 167 12.69 -7.15 -7.58
CA GLN A 167 12.67 -6.19 -6.48
C GLN A 167 11.82 -6.73 -5.32
N ALA A 168 12.14 -6.35 -4.08
CA ALA A 168 11.38 -6.78 -2.91
C ALA A 168 10.03 -6.05 -2.85
N ILE A 169 8.94 -6.84 -2.78
CA ILE A 169 7.57 -6.35 -2.62
C ILE A 169 6.91 -7.12 -1.50
N ASN A 170 6.29 -6.41 -0.57
CA ASN A 170 5.49 -6.98 0.49
C ASN A 170 4.01 -6.65 0.27
N VAL A 171 3.13 -7.64 0.34
CA VAL A 171 1.68 -7.47 0.18
C VAL A 171 0.99 -7.83 1.48
N VAL A 172 0.28 -6.88 2.08
CA VAL A 172 -0.58 -7.10 3.25
C VAL A 172 -2.01 -7.24 2.77
N THR A 173 -2.55 -8.44 2.84
CA THR A 173 -3.89 -8.78 2.36
C THR A 173 -4.99 -8.29 3.31
N ARG A 174 -6.23 -8.24 2.83
CA ARG A 174 -7.41 -7.94 3.66
C ARG A 174 -7.53 -8.95 4.82
N ASP A 175 -7.33 -10.23 4.54
CA ASP A 175 -7.43 -11.28 5.55
C ASP A 175 -6.35 -11.15 6.63
N GLN A 176 -5.13 -10.78 6.24
CA GLN A 176 -4.07 -10.48 7.21
C GLN A 176 -4.46 -9.27 8.09
N MET A 177 -4.94 -8.17 7.49
CA MET A 177 -5.38 -6.99 8.25
C MET A 177 -6.50 -7.33 9.23
N THR A 178 -7.46 -8.15 8.80
CA THR A 178 -8.60 -8.59 9.62
C THR A 178 -8.13 -9.51 10.76
N ALA A 179 -7.28 -10.50 10.46
CA ALA A 179 -6.77 -11.43 11.45
C ALA A 179 -5.97 -10.73 12.56
N GLN A 180 -5.20 -9.71 12.18
CA GLN A 180 -4.37 -8.93 13.10
C GLN A 180 -5.12 -7.74 13.75
N GLY A 181 -6.39 -7.51 13.42
CA GLY A 181 -7.21 -6.41 13.94
C GLY A 181 -6.67 -5.03 13.59
N SER A 182 -6.17 -4.83 12.37
CA SER A 182 -5.54 -3.59 11.94
C SER A 182 -6.57 -2.48 11.72
N ALA A 183 -6.63 -1.50 12.61
CA ALA A 183 -7.54 -0.36 12.56
C ALA A 183 -6.95 0.86 11.83
N THR A 184 -5.63 0.88 11.58
CA THR A 184 -4.90 1.91 10.86
C THR A 184 -3.91 1.29 9.89
N LEU A 185 -3.44 2.05 8.88
CA LEU A 185 -2.36 1.58 8.00
C LEU A 185 -1.08 1.30 8.77
N THR A 186 -0.76 2.12 9.77
CA THR A 186 0.35 1.90 10.68
C THR A 186 0.30 0.51 11.31
N GLN A 187 -0.89 0.10 11.73
CA GLN A 187 -1.10 -1.23 12.29
C GLN A 187 -1.05 -2.33 11.23
N ALA A 188 -1.48 -2.08 10.00
CA ALA A 188 -1.41 -3.05 8.92
C ALA A 188 0.04 -3.45 8.56
N PHE A 189 0.98 -2.49 8.62
CA PHE A 189 2.38 -2.76 8.26
C PHE A 189 3.29 -3.18 9.42
N ARG A 190 2.77 -3.32 10.64
CA ARG A 190 3.60 -3.61 11.85
C ARG A 190 4.35 -4.96 11.81
N TYR A 191 3.98 -5.87 10.92
CA TYR A 191 4.65 -7.15 10.67
C TYR A 191 5.48 -7.16 9.37
N THR A 192 5.63 -6.00 8.70
CA THR A 192 6.37 -5.88 7.44
C THR A 192 7.82 -5.48 7.73
N PRO A 193 8.84 -6.24 7.23
CA PRO A 193 10.24 -5.92 7.52
C PRO A 193 10.67 -4.60 6.88
N GLY A 194 11.52 -3.84 7.59
CA GLY A 194 12.06 -2.57 7.08
C GLY A 194 11.05 -1.41 7.02
N VAL A 195 9.80 -1.61 7.49
CA VAL A 195 8.79 -0.55 7.62
C VAL A 195 8.63 -0.19 9.09
N ILE A 196 8.78 1.10 9.41
CA ILE A 196 8.70 1.62 10.77
C ILE A 196 7.67 2.73 10.85
N SER A 197 6.80 2.69 11.86
CA SER A 197 5.97 3.81 12.29
C SER A 197 6.63 4.54 13.45
N GLN A 198 6.80 5.85 13.33
CA GLN A 198 7.61 6.65 14.26
C GLN A 198 6.81 7.18 15.48
N PHE A 199 5.53 7.51 15.31
CA PHE A 199 4.79 8.34 16.27
C PHE A 199 3.67 7.61 17.02
N GLY A 200 3.61 6.27 16.97
CA GLY A 200 2.55 5.52 17.62
C GLY A 200 1.18 5.75 16.95
N ASP A 201 0.10 5.70 17.73
CA ASP A 201 -1.26 5.96 17.21
C ASP A 201 -1.47 7.47 16.99
N ASP A 202 -1.69 7.84 15.73
CA ASP A 202 -1.92 9.21 15.28
C ASP A 202 -3.15 9.27 14.37
N SER A 203 -4.21 9.95 14.82
CA SER A 203 -5.43 10.15 14.00
C SER A 203 -5.23 11.11 12.83
N ARG A 204 -4.11 11.84 12.80
CA ARG A 204 -3.85 12.88 11.80
C ARG A 204 -3.20 12.34 10.55
N TYR A 205 -2.15 11.53 10.71
CA TYR A 205 -1.26 11.14 9.61
C TYR A 205 -0.77 9.70 9.78
N ASP A 206 -0.47 9.07 8.64
CA ASP A 206 0.22 7.78 8.59
C ASP A 206 1.73 8.05 8.40
N TRP A 207 2.47 8.01 9.48
CA TRP A 207 3.91 8.25 9.49
C TRP A 207 4.69 6.95 9.31
N PHE A 208 5.27 6.77 8.13
CA PHE A 208 6.10 5.59 7.83
C PHE A 208 7.48 5.99 7.37
N THR A 209 8.44 5.09 7.63
CA THR A 209 9.69 5.02 6.88
C THR A 209 9.86 3.61 6.31
N ILE A 210 10.44 3.53 5.12
CA ILE A 210 10.91 2.30 4.50
C ILE A 210 12.41 2.45 4.32
N ARG A 211 13.18 1.52 4.89
CA ARG A 211 14.64 1.60 4.89
C ARG A 211 15.16 2.99 5.33
N GLY A 212 14.48 3.61 6.32
CA GLY A 212 14.82 4.93 6.86
C GLY A 212 14.25 6.14 6.11
N PHE A 213 13.77 5.99 4.89
CA PHE A 213 13.24 7.08 4.07
C PHE A 213 11.72 7.15 4.11
N ARG A 214 11.16 8.35 3.92
CA ARG A 214 9.71 8.53 3.82
C ARG A 214 9.22 7.97 2.48
N PRO A 215 8.27 7.01 2.46
CA PRO A 215 7.78 6.43 1.22
C PRO A 215 6.89 7.39 0.43
N GLY A 216 6.89 7.27 -0.89
CA GLY A 216 5.82 7.75 -1.74
C GLY A 216 4.51 7.04 -1.37
N ARG A 217 3.37 7.77 -1.37
CA ARG A 217 2.06 7.22 -1.02
C ARG A 217 1.15 7.24 -2.25
N TYR A 218 0.62 6.07 -2.58
CA TYR A 218 -0.21 5.85 -3.75
C TYR A 218 -1.50 5.14 -3.34
N LEU A 219 -2.58 5.45 -4.03
CA LEU A 219 -3.85 4.75 -3.94
C LEU A 219 -4.26 4.36 -5.35
N ASP A 220 -4.45 3.06 -5.60
CA ASP A 220 -4.75 2.48 -6.90
C ASP A 220 -3.72 2.88 -7.99
N GLY A 221 -2.44 2.95 -7.62
CA GLY A 221 -1.34 3.32 -8.51
C GLY A 221 -1.18 4.82 -8.75
N LEU A 222 -2.09 5.68 -8.28
CA LEU A 222 -2.02 7.13 -8.43
C LEU A 222 -1.49 7.81 -7.17
N ARG A 223 -0.57 8.76 -7.36
CA ARG A 223 0.05 9.51 -6.26
C ARG A 223 -0.98 10.29 -5.46
N LEU A 224 -0.89 10.21 -4.14
CA LEU A 224 -1.69 11.02 -3.23
C LEU A 224 -1.05 12.40 -2.99
N PRO A 225 -1.86 13.46 -2.77
CA PRO A 225 -1.34 14.79 -2.42
C PRO A 225 -0.59 14.75 -1.10
N PHE A 226 0.36 15.67 -0.96
CA PHE A 226 1.19 15.78 0.22
C PHE A 226 1.05 17.14 0.93
N GLY A 227 0.76 18.21 0.20
CA GLY A 227 0.77 19.58 0.71
C GLY A 227 2.15 20.23 0.67
N ALA A 228 2.22 21.50 0.98
CA ALA A 228 3.45 22.28 0.98
C ALA A 228 4.38 21.93 2.17
N ARG A 229 3.78 21.49 3.29
CA ARG A 229 4.48 21.09 4.52
C ARG A 229 4.17 19.67 4.96
N GLY A 230 3.34 18.95 4.23
CA GLY A 230 3.02 17.56 4.51
C GLY A 230 1.92 17.36 5.54
N TYR A 231 1.13 18.38 5.83
CA TYR A 231 -0.02 18.26 6.73
C TYR A 231 -1.35 18.07 5.99
N ALA A 232 -1.48 18.50 4.71
CA ALA A 232 -2.64 18.23 3.87
C ALA A 232 -2.46 16.94 3.05
N GLN A 233 -2.19 15.82 3.74
CA GLN A 233 -2.09 14.50 3.13
C GLN A 233 -3.28 13.64 3.53
N PRO A 234 -3.88 12.85 2.59
CA PRO A 234 -5.01 11.99 2.90
C PRO A 234 -4.61 10.90 3.89
N ARG A 235 -5.49 10.63 4.86
CA ARG A 235 -5.43 9.43 5.68
C ARG A 235 -6.36 8.38 5.06
N VAL A 236 -5.81 7.26 4.64
CA VAL A 236 -6.58 6.22 3.97
C VAL A 236 -7.23 5.29 5.01
N GLU A 237 -8.53 5.01 4.83
CA GLU A 237 -9.28 4.10 5.71
C GLU A 237 -8.97 2.64 5.34
N PRO A 238 -8.34 1.83 6.21
CA PRO A 238 -7.97 0.46 5.88
C PRO A 238 -9.15 -0.44 5.54
N TYR A 239 -10.34 -0.20 6.11
CA TYR A 239 -11.53 -0.99 5.80
C TYR A 239 -11.95 -0.91 4.33
N SER A 240 -11.59 0.18 3.64
CA SER A 240 -11.87 0.38 2.22
C SER A 240 -10.88 -0.30 1.26
N LEU A 241 -9.87 -1.00 1.79
CA LEU A 241 -8.81 -1.60 0.99
C LEU A 241 -8.99 -3.11 0.82
N GLU A 242 -8.66 -3.62 -0.36
CA GLU A 242 -8.44 -5.05 -0.59
C GLU A 242 -7.07 -5.49 -0.08
N ARG A 243 -6.04 -4.65 -0.28
CA ARG A 243 -4.68 -4.92 0.16
C ARG A 243 -3.84 -3.64 0.20
N ALA A 244 -2.72 -3.69 0.91
CA ALA A 244 -1.72 -2.65 0.93
C ALA A 244 -0.35 -3.23 0.60
N GLU A 245 0.40 -2.57 -0.27
CA GLU A 245 1.64 -3.08 -0.84
C GLU A 245 2.80 -2.14 -0.55
N VAL A 246 3.95 -2.70 -0.26
CA VAL A 246 5.21 -1.98 -0.03
C VAL A 246 6.21 -2.41 -1.09
N LEU A 247 6.51 -1.53 -2.04
CA LEU A 247 7.62 -1.69 -2.98
C LEU A 247 8.86 -1.05 -2.36
N LYS A 248 9.91 -1.82 -2.16
CA LYS A 248 11.13 -1.38 -1.47
C LYS A 248 12.22 -0.97 -2.45
N GLY A 249 12.97 0.08 -2.08
CA GLY A 249 14.01 0.65 -2.94
C GLY A 249 13.46 1.64 -3.98
N PRO A 250 14.32 2.24 -4.82
CA PRO A 250 13.96 3.23 -5.80
C PRO A 250 12.83 2.79 -6.74
N ALA A 251 11.80 3.63 -6.88
CA ALA A 251 10.60 3.33 -7.67
C ALA A 251 10.30 4.41 -8.73
N SER A 252 11.19 5.38 -8.92
CA SER A 252 10.94 6.54 -9.78
C SER A 252 10.68 6.16 -11.23
N VAL A 253 11.23 5.07 -11.73
CA VAL A 253 11.05 4.60 -13.12
C VAL A 253 9.58 4.40 -13.50
N LEU A 254 8.72 4.05 -12.56
CA LEU A 254 7.28 3.88 -12.82
C LEU A 254 6.42 4.98 -12.18
N TYR A 255 6.92 5.64 -11.14
CA TYR A 255 6.11 6.48 -10.27
C TYR A 255 6.60 7.93 -10.16
N GLY A 256 7.72 8.28 -10.83
CA GLY A 256 8.30 9.62 -10.82
C GLY A 256 8.94 9.97 -9.48
N GLN A 257 8.82 11.22 -9.06
CA GLN A 257 9.48 11.73 -7.84
C GLN A 257 9.23 10.83 -6.63
N SER A 258 10.30 10.27 -6.07
CA SER A 258 10.25 9.37 -4.91
C SER A 258 11.56 9.40 -4.14
N GLU A 259 11.48 9.35 -2.82
CA GLU A 259 12.62 9.01 -1.97
C GLU A 259 13.10 7.58 -2.27
N PRO A 260 14.38 7.28 -2.05
CA PRO A 260 14.95 6.01 -2.49
C PRO A 260 14.51 4.78 -1.66
N GLY A 261 13.87 4.97 -0.52
CA GLY A 261 13.39 3.86 0.33
C GLY A 261 12.27 3.03 -0.28
N GLY A 262 11.46 3.64 -1.16
CA GLY A 262 10.35 2.96 -1.81
C GLY A 262 9.00 3.67 -1.71
N LEU A 263 7.94 2.92 -1.94
CA LEU A 263 6.58 3.44 -1.89
C LEU A 263 5.60 2.47 -1.20
N ILE A 264 4.48 3.04 -0.78
CA ILE A 264 3.30 2.30 -0.32
C ILE A 264 2.19 2.53 -1.35
N ASN A 265 1.68 1.44 -1.93
CA ASN A 265 0.49 1.46 -2.78
C ASN A 265 -0.66 0.73 -2.08
N MET A 266 -1.78 1.40 -1.98
CA MET A 266 -3.01 0.88 -1.39
C MET A 266 -3.97 0.55 -2.52
N VAL A 267 -4.61 -0.61 -2.47
CA VAL A 267 -5.56 -1.08 -3.48
C VAL A 267 -6.97 -1.05 -2.88
N SER A 268 -7.82 -0.21 -3.45
CA SER A 268 -9.19 -0.01 -2.97
C SER A 268 -10.10 -1.16 -3.35
N LYS A 269 -11.11 -1.42 -2.53
CA LYS A 269 -12.23 -2.28 -2.86
C LYS A 269 -12.97 -1.75 -4.09
N ARG A 270 -13.23 -2.62 -5.06
CA ARG A 270 -13.96 -2.30 -6.31
C ARG A 270 -15.19 -3.19 -6.47
N PRO A 271 -16.21 -2.76 -7.23
CA PRO A 271 -17.36 -3.58 -7.56
C PRO A 271 -16.95 -4.93 -8.16
N SER A 272 -17.62 -5.99 -7.72
CA SER A 272 -17.36 -7.36 -8.13
C SER A 272 -18.67 -8.15 -8.17
N ALA A 273 -18.86 -9.00 -9.15
CA ALA A 273 -20.03 -9.90 -9.21
C ALA A 273 -20.02 -10.97 -8.08
N THR A 274 -18.87 -11.20 -7.45
CA THR A 274 -18.69 -12.30 -6.48
C THR A 274 -18.40 -11.83 -5.06
N ALA A 275 -18.18 -10.53 -4.81
CA ALA A 275 -17.92 -10.03 -3.47
C ALA A 275 -19.19 -10.08 -2.60
N LYS A 276 -19.06 -10.54 -1.36
CA LYS A 276 -20.13 -10.60 -0.39
C LYS A 276 -20.43 -9.22 0.20
N ASN A 277 -21.68 -9.00 0.54
CA ASN A 277 -22.09 -7.89 1.40
C ASN A 277 -21.61 -8.13 2.82
N GLU A 278 -21.29 -7.06 3.55
CA GLU A 278 -20.78 -7.16 4.90
C GLU A 278 -21.21 -5.97 5.75
N VAL A 279 -21.57 -6.26 6.99
CA VAL A 279 -21.76 -5.26 8.05
C VAL A 279 -20.97 -5.70 9.27
N GLU A 280 -20.21 -4.80 9.87
CA GLU A 280 -19.50 -5.08 11.12
C GLU A 280 -19.72 -3.99 12.16
N THR A 281 -19.72 -4.40 13.43
CA THR A 281 -19.69 -3.49 14.58
C THR A 281 -18.53 -3.89 15.48
N GLN A 282 -17.76 -2.89 15.93
CA GLN A 282 -16.60 -3.09 16.77
C GLN A 282 -16.69 -2.24 18.03
N PHE A 283 -16.38 -2.87 19.16
CA PHE A 283 -16.22 -2.21 20.46
C PHE A 283 -14.80 -2.44 20.97
N GLY A 284 -14.28 -1.50 21.76
CA GLY A 284 -12.90 -1.67 22.24
C GLY A 284 -12.52 -0.76 23.40
N THR A 285 -11.25 -0.89 23.78
CA THR A 285 -10.61 0.03 24.72
C THR A 285 -10.72 1.47 24.22
N ASP A 286 -10.52 2.43 25.11
CA ASP A 286 -10.62 3.85 24.82
C ASP A 286 -12.00 4.24 24.30
N ASN A 287 -13.07 3.66 24.87
CA ASN A 287 -14.47 3.91 24.49
C ASN A 287 -14.74 3.78 22.98
N ARG A 288 -14.00 2.91 22.31
CA ARG A 288 -14.12 2.72 20.86
C ARG A 288 -15.44 2.07 20.50
N ILE A 289 -16.15 2.72 19.59
CA ILE A 289 -17.33 2.20 18.90
C ILE A 289 -17.14 2.50 17.40
N GLN A 290 -17.23 1.46 16.58
CA GLN A 290 -17.19 1.58 15.12
C GLN A 290 -18.27 0.74 14.50
N THR A 291 -18.93 1.28 13.48
CA THR A 291 -19.76 0.51 12.56
C THR A 291 -19.24 0.71 11.15
N ALA A 292 -19.14 -0.39 10.40
CA ALA A 292 -18.70 -0.35 9.02
C ALA A 292 -19.62 -1.25 8.16
N PHE A 293 -19.73 -0.92 6.89
CA PHE A 293 -20.47 -1.72 5.93
C PHE A 293 -19.75 -1.71 4.57
N ASP A 294 -19.95 -2.81 3.84
CA ASP A 294 -19.45 -3.02 2.49
C ASP A 294 -20.57 -3.68 1.69
N LEU A 295 -21.27 -2.89 0.91
CA LEU A 295 -22.41 -3.32 0.11
C LEU A 295 -21.98 -3.40 -1.35
N ASN A 296 -22.17 -4.54 -1.96
CA ASN A 296 -21.75 -4.84 -3.33
C ASN A 296 -22.84 -5.61 -4.05
N GLY A 297 -22.96 -5.42 -5.37
CA GLY A 297 -23.92 -6.18 -6.14
C GLY A 297 -24.02 -5.75 -7.59
N ASN A 298 -24.85 -6.47 -8.30
CA ASN A 298 -25.22 -6.23 -9.68
C ASN A 298 -26.42 -5.29 -9.73
N ILE A 299 -26.42 -4.36 -10.68
CA ILE A 299 -27.56 -3.48 -10.94
C ILE A 299 -28.48 -4.10 -12.00
N ASN A 300 -27.89 -4.87 -12.92
CA ASN A 300 -28.59 -5.58 -13.99
C ASN A 300 -28.24 -7.07 -13.98
N ASP A 301 -29.03 -7.87 -14.68
CA ASP A 301 -28.93 -9.33 -14.67
C ASP A 301 -27.73 -9.88 -15.47
N ASP A 302 -27.11 -9.09 -16.33
CA ASP A 302 -25.99 -9.48 -17.21
C ASP A 302 -24.61 -9.12 -16.64
N ASP A 303 -24.52 -8.67 -15.38
CA ASP A 303 -23.30 -8.26 -14.70
C ASP A 303 -22.53 -7.11 -15.40
N SER A 304 -23.16 -6.43 -16.35
CA SER A 304 -22.52 -5.31 -17.06
C SER A 304 -22.46 -4.04 -16.23
N LEU A 305 -23.30 -3.91 -15.20
CA LEU A 305 -23.30 -2.76 -14.28
C LEU A 305 -23.29 -3.21 -12.82
N LEU A 306 -22.15 -2.96 -12.15
CA LEU A 306 -21.90 -3.33 -10.78
C LEU A 306 -21.79 -2.09 -9.89
N TYR A 307 -22.15 -2.22 -8.62
CA TYR A 307 -21.92 -1.17 -7.61
C TYR A 307 -21.19 -1.71 -6.39
N ARG A 308 -20.49 -0.83 -5.68
CA ARG A 308 -19.98 -1.07 -4.33
C ARG A 308 -20.06 0.20 -3.51
N LEU A 309 -20.51 0.07 -2.27
CA LEU A 309 -20.61 1.17 -1.32
C LEU A 309 -19.95 0.76 -0.01
N VAL A 310 -18.84 1.41 0.33
CA VAL A 310 -18.11 1.17 1.58
C VAL A 310 -18.31 2.35 2.52
N GLY A 311 -18.61 2.07 3.79
CA GLY A 311 -18.78 3.12 4.80
C GLY A 311 -18.22 2.74 6.15
N VAL A 312 -17.72 3.74 6.91
CA VAL A 312 -17.22 3.59 8.28
C VAL A 312 -17.63 4.79 9.11
N GLY A 313 -18.21 4.53 10.28
CA GLY A 313 -18.42 5.50 11.35
C GLY A 313 -17.67 5.07 12.59
N ARG A 314 -16.83 5.95 13.17
CA ARG A 314 -16.00 5.65 14.34
C ARG A 314 -16.04 6.76 15.36
N LEU A 315 -16.20 6.38 16.61
CA LEU A 315 -15.99 7.22 17.80
C LEU A 315 -15.01 6.49 18.69
N THR A 316 -13.95 7.17 19.14
CA THR A 316 -12.97 6.58 20.06
C THR A 316 -12.27 7.69 20.85
N ASP A 317 -11.92 7.41 22.08
CA ASP A 317 -10.89 8.12 22.80
C ASP A 317 -9.52 7.56 22.39
N THR A 318 -8.44 8.00 22.99
CA THR A 318 -7.08 7.44 22.81
C THR A 318 -6.45 7.18 24.18
N GLN A 319 -5.28 6.58 24.19
CA GLN A 319 -4.49 6.41 25.44
C GLN A 319 -4.07 7.74 26.09
N TYR A 320 -4.26 8.89 25.44
CA TYR A 320 -3.89 10.21 25.92
C TYR A 320 -5.13 10.94 26.46
N ASP A 321 -5.00 11.59 27.61
CA ASP A 321 -6.10 12.37 28.17
C ASP A 321 -6.58 13.44 27.17
N PHE A 322 -7.89 13.63 27.06
CA PHE A 322 -8.56 14.60 26.19
C PHE A 322 -8.43 14.38 24.66
N VAL A 323 -7.59 13.45 24.20
CA VAL A 323 -7.42 13.18 22.76
C VAL A 323 -8.45 12.15 22.31
N LYS A 324 -9.30 12.55 21.35
CA LYS A 324 -10.41 11.75 20.82
C LYS A 324 -10.41 11.76 19.30
N GLU A 325 -11.09 10.79 18.68
CA GLU A 325 -11.34 10.75 17.24
C GLU A 325 -12.84 10.52 16.99
N LYS A 326 -13.41 11.39 16.13
CA LYS A 326 -14.72 11.19 15.50
C LYS A 326 -14.47 11.13 14.01
N LYS A 327 -14.83 10.01 13.38
CA LYS A 327 -14.55 9.75 11.96
C LYS A 327 -15.79 9.29 11.24
N GLY A 328 -16.05 9.85 10.06
CA GLY A 328 -17.00 9.38 9.07
C GLY A 328 -16.30 9.19 7.73
N TYR A 329 -16.56 8.07 7.07
CA TYR A 329 -16.01 7.73 5.76
C TYR A 329 -17.09 7.08 4.90
N ILE A 330 -17.15 7.44 3.62
CA ILE A 330 -18.01 6.81 2.63
C ILE A 330 -17.31 6.79 1.26
N ALA A 331 -17.44 5.67 0.53
CA ALA A 331 -16.83 5.48 -0.79
C ALA A 331 -17.76 4.68 -1.71
N PRO A 332 -18.57 5.37 -2.55
CA PRO A 332 -19.31 4.73 -3.64
C PRO A 332 -18.40 4.45 -4.84
N SER A 333 -18.67 3.37 -5.54
CA SER A 333 -18.08 3.06 -6.84
C SER A 333 -19.04 2.28 -7.73
N PHE A 334 -18.90 2.44 -9.04
CA PHE A 334 -19.71 1.80 -10.08
C PHE A 334 -18.79 1.32 -11.18
N THR A 335 -18.97 0.08 -11.62
CA THR A 335 -18.23 -0.49 -12.74
C THR A 335 -19.21 -0.81 -13.86
N PHE A 336 -18.93 -0.27 -15.04
CA PHE A 336 -19.62 -0.54 -16.28
C PHE A 336 -18.74 -1.41 -17.19
N LYS A 337 -19.27 -2.53 -17.66
CA LYS A 337 -18.63 -3.51 -18.56
C LYS A 337 -19.55 -3.79 -19.71
N PRO A 338 -19.48 -3.00 -20.80
CA PRO A 338 -20.33 -3.21 -21.97
C PRO A 338 -20.02 -4.52 -22.71
N ASP A 339 -18.78 -5.01 -22.58
CA ASP A 339 -18.27 -6.25 -23.17
C ASP A 339 -17.13 -6.81 -22.27
N GLU A 340 -16.56 -7.97 -22.63
CA GLU A 340 -15.50 -8.62 -21.86
C GLU A 340 -14.17 -7.85 -21.88
N GLY A 341 -13.89 -7.12 -22.98
CA GLY A 341 -12.64 -6.38 -23.18
C GLY A 341 -12.67 -4.95 -22.65
N THR A 342 -13.85 -4.43 -22.24
CA THR A 342 -13.98 -3.03 -21.81
C THR A 342 -14.49 -2.91 -20.39
N SER A 343 -13.81 -2.12 -19.56
CA SER A 343 -14.31 -1.77 -18.23
C SER A 343 -14.09 -0.29 -17.90
N LEU A 344 -15.08 0.32 -17.27
CA LEU A 344 -15.02 1.67 -16.73
C LEU A 344 -15.50 1.64 -15.28
N THR A 345 -14.63 1.90 -14.33
CA THR A 345 -14.99 2.06 -12.92
C THR A 345 -14.92 3.52 -12.52
N ILE A 346 -16.03 4.10 -12.14
CA ILE A 346 -16.12 5.46 -11.57
C ILE A 346 -16.22 5.31 -10.06
N TYR A 347 -15.44 6.09 -9.32
CA TYR A 347 -15.41 6.02 -7.86
C TYR A 347 -15.30 7.40 -7.21
N GLY A 348 -15.76 7.49 -5.99
CA GLY A 348 -15.60 8.66 -5.13
C GLY A 348 -15.34 8.24 -3.70
N SER A 349 -14.84 9.18 -2.90
CA SER A 349 -14.77 9.02 -1.45
C SER A 349 -14.90 10.36 -0.74
N TYR A 350 -15.46 10.33 0.45
CA TYR A 350 -15.47 11.45 1.38
C TYR A 350 -15.13 10.97 2.78
N GLN A 351 -14.25 11.70 3.46
CA GLN A 351 -13.87 11.43 4.84
C GLN A 351 -13.80 12.73 5.63
N ARG A 352 -14.36 12.69 6.83
CA ARG A 352 -14.21 13.75 7.83
C ARG A 352 -13.70 13.16 9.13
N ILE A 353 -12.70 13.84 9.69
CA ILE A 353 -12.13 13.54 11.01
C ILE A 353 -12.25 14.82 11.86
N ASP A 354 -12.75 14.67 13.08
CA ASP A 354 -12.77 15.70 14.11
C ASP A 354 -12.15 15.11 15.38
N SER A 355 -11.00 15.66 15.77
CA SER A 355 -10.21 15.15 16.89
C SER A 355 -9.93 16.26 17.91
N PRO A 356 -10.78 16.40 18.94
CA PRO A 356 -10.43 17.17 20.12
C PRO A 356 -9.12 16.68 20.73
N GLY A 357 -8.34 17.56 21.34
CA GLY A 357 -7.03 17.26 21.90
C GLY A 357 -5.90 17.14 20.85
N GLY A 358 -6.15 17.57 19.60
CA GLY A 358 -5.13 17.67 18.55
C GLY A 358 -4.81 16.37 17.81
N GLY A 359 -5.55 15.28 18.04
CA GLY A 359 -5.65 14.09 17.17
C GLY A 359 -4.47 13.15 17.14
N GLY A 360 -3.35 13.43 17.78
CA GLY A 360 -2.19 12.55 17.72
C GLY A 360 -1.42 12.49 19.02
N ALA A 361 -0.44 11.62 19.08
CA ALA A 361 0.45 11.50 20.24
C ALA A 361 1.00 12.87 20.65
N PRO A 362 0.87 13.27 21.91
CA PRO A 362 1.44 14.52 22.38
C PRO A 362 2.95 14.39 22.51
N ALA A 363 3.66 15.46 22.14
CA ALA A 363 5.08 15.57 22.39
C ALA A 363 5.32 15.76 23.89
N LEU A 364 6.25 15.03 24.45
CA LEU A 364 6.60 15.06 25.88
C LEU A 364 8.09 15.39 26.06
N PRO A 365 8.49 15.94 27.25
CA PRO A 365 9.91 16.09 27.56
C PRO A 365 10.66 14.77 27.58
N ALA A 366 11.88 14.73 27.05
CA ALA A 366 12.76 13.56 27.11
C ALA A 366 13.05 13.13 28.58
N ASN A 367 13.22 14.10 29.46
CA ASN A 367 13.22 13.83 30.89
C ASN A 367 11.81 13.44 31.36
N GLY A 368 11.68 12.31 32.01
CA GLY A 368 10.40 11.72 32.38
C GLY A 368 9.76 10.82 31.32
N THR A 369 10.35 10.73 30.11
CA THR A 369 9.97 9.73 29.09
C THR A 369 11.15 8.81 28.76
N LEU A 370 12.11 9.30 28.00
CA LEU A 370 13.32 8.56 27.62
C LEU A 370 14.30 8.44 28.80
N TYR A 371 14.46 9.52 29.55
CA TYR A 371 15.38 9.61 30.67
C TYR A 371 14.61 9.63 32.00
N THR A 372 14.48 8.47 32.63
CA THR A 372 13.70 8.28 33.88
C THR A 372 14.58 8.12 35.12
N GLY A 373 15.93 7.99 34.99
CA GLY A 373 16.82 7.72 36.12
C GLY A 373 16.88 8.82 37.20
N LYS A 374 16.81 10.10 36.80
CA LYS A 374 16.77 11.26 37.69
C LYS A 374 15.36 11.79 37.92
N TYR A 375 14.47 11.53 36.99
CA TYR A 375 13.12 12.07 37.01
C TYR A 375 12.10 10.92 37.11
N GLN A 376 10.99 11.18 37.80
CA GLN A 376 9.86 10.27 37.80
C GLN A 376 9.35 10.09 36.34
N GLU A 377 8.90 8.91 36.04
CA GLU A 377 8.33 8.59 34.72
C GLU A 377 6.94 9.23 34.58
N LEU A 378 6.76 9.99 33.48
CA LEU A 378 5.46 10.58 33.13
C LEU A 378 4.43 9.48 32.81
N PRO A 379 3.17 9.64 33.24
CA PRO A 379 2.08 8.77 32.82
C PRO A 379 2.00 8.72 31.27
N ARG A 380 1.62 7.57 30.71
CA ARG A 380 1.39 7.44 29.26
C ARG A 380 0.29 8.37 28.77
N SER A 381 -0.71 8.61 29.62
CA SER A 381 -1.84 9.47 29.33
C SER A 381 -1.55 10.98 29.39
N THR A 382 -0.36 11.38 29.86
CA THR A 382 0.00 12.79 30.02
C THR A 382 -0.29 13.60 28.76
N PHE A 383 -1.12 14.62 28.88
CA PHE A 383 -1.49 15.55 27.84
C PHE A 383 -0.95 16.96 28.17
N PRO A 384 0.13 17.41 27.54
CA PRO A 384 0.69 18.77 27.79
C PRO A 384 -0.09 19.86 27.02
N GLY A 385 -1.08 19.49 26.24
CA GLY A 385 -1.96 20.38 25.49
C GLY A 385 -2.90 21.20 26.39
N GLU A 386 -3.87 21.86 25.75
CA GLU A 386 -4.95 22.59 26.41
C GLU A 386 -6.29 22.11 25.87
N PRO A 387 -7.13 21.43 26.66
CA PRO A 387 -8.35 20.74 26.18
C PRO A 387 -9.34 21.64 25.42
N GLY A 388 -9.42 22.93 25.76
CA GLY A 388 -10.29 23.90 25.09
C GLY A 388 -9.71 24.49 23.81
N TYR A 389 -8.42 24.27 23.53
CA TYR A 389 -7.69 24.85 22.42
C TYR A 389 -7.24 23.79 21.40
N ASP A 390 -6.66 22.70 21.85
CA ASP A 390 -6.08 21.67 21.00
C ASP A 390 -7.17 20.96 20.19
N HIS A 391 -7.05 21.02 18.87
CA HIS A 391 -7.90 20.23 17.98
C HIS A 391 -7.20 19.91 16.64
N TYR A 392 -7.67 18.87 16.02
CA TYR A 392 -7.37 18.53 14.63
C TYR A 392 -8.68 18.27 13.87
N LYS A 393 -8.87 18.93 12.75
CA LYS A 393 -9.98 18.67 11.82
C LYS A 393 -9.42 18.37 10.45
N SER A 394 -9.99 17.39 9.79
CA SER A 394 -9.63 17.04 8.40
C SER A 394 -10.87 16.76 7.59
N GLU A 395 -10.93 17.32 6.39
CA GLU A 395 -11.88 16.98 5.34
C GLU A 395 -11.11 16.52 4.12
N GLN A 396 -11.54 15.38 3.55
CA GLN A 396 -10.93 14.77 2.40
C GLN A 396 -12.03 14.33 1.44
N ALA A 397 -11.84 14.62 0.16
CA ALA A 397 -12.73 14.17 -0.90
C ALA A 397 -11.91 13.72 -2.10
N SER A 398 -12.35 12.69 -2.77
CA SER A 398 -11.79 12.31 -4.06
C SER A 398 -12.86 11.81 -5.01
N VAL A 399 -12.61 11.98 -6.30
CA VAL A 399 -13.38 11.40 -7.40
C VAL A 399 -12.44 11.01 -8.50
N GLY A 400 -12.72 9.92 -9.17
CA GLY A 400 -11.89 9.44 -10.26
C GLY A 400 -12.52 8.32 -11.04
N TYR A 401 -11.77 7.80 -11.99
CA TYR A 401 -12.14 6.62 -12.76
C TYR A 401 -10.92 5.79 -13.13
N GLU A 402 -11.18 4.53 -13.39
CA GLU A 402 -10.29 3.56 -14.00
C GLU A 402 -10.97 3.06 -15.27
N PHE A 403 -10.30 3.25 -16.39
CA PHE A 403 -10.74 2.76 -17.70
C PHE A 403 -9.73 1.75 -18.22
N GLU A 404 -10.20 0.63 -18.74
CA GLU A 404 -9.41 -0.40 -19.39
C GLU A 404 -10.16 -0.87 -20.63
N HIS A 405 -9.42 -1.00 -21.74
CA HIS A 405 -9.96 -1.51 -23.01
C HIS A 405 -8.91 -2.34 -23.74
N GLU A 406 -9.29 -3.54 -24.10
CA GLU A 406 -8.51 -4.44 -24.98
C GLU A 406 -8.73 -4.02 -26.41
N LEU A 407 -7.70 -3.46 -27.07
CA LEU A 407 -7.77 -3.04 -28.47
C LEU A 407 -7.79 -4.26 -29.40
N ASP A 408 -7.00 -5.26 -29.05
CA ASP A 408 -6.87 -6.55 -29.71
C ASP A 408 -6.23 -7.57 -28.73
N GLU A 409 -5.92 -8.78 -29.19
CA GLU A 409 -5.30 -9.83 -28.39
C GLU A 409 -3.89 -9.44 -27.86
N THR A 410 -3.27 -8.41 -28.43
CA THR A 410 -1.92 -7.95 -28.09
C THR A 410 -1.93 -6.75 -27.15
N TRP A 411 -2.80 -5.78 -27.41
CA TRP A 411 -2.74 -4.47 -26.76
C TRP A 411 -3.94 -4.14 -25.89
N THR A 412 -3.66 -3.76 -24.67
CA THR A 412 -4.62 -3.19 -23.72
C THR A 412 -4.25 -1.75 -23.40
N VAL A 413 -5.20 -0.84 -23.48
CA VAL A 413 -5.03 0.55 -23.04
C VAL A 413 -5.72 0.76 -21.72
N ARG A 414 -5.07 1.55 -20.84
CA ARG A 414 -5.58 1.88 -19.50
C ARG A 414 -5.45 3.38 -19.27
N GLN A 415 -6.43 3.95 -18.61
CA GLN A 415 -6.34 5.32 -18.11
C GLN A 415 -6.93 5.39 -16.72
N ASN A 416 -6.13 5.87 -15.77
CA ASN A 416 -6.56 6.11 -14.40
C ASN A 416 -6.49 7.61 -14.11
N LEU A 417 -7.56 8.18 -13.54
CA LEU A 417 -7.61 9.59 -13.15
C LEU A 417 -8.17 9.71 -11.74
N ARG A 418 -7.57 10.61 -10.95
CA ARG A 418 -8.11 11.01 -9.64
C ARG A 418 -7.94 12.50 -9.42
N TYR A 419 -9.03 13.16 -9.01
CA TYR A 419 -9.01 14.44 -8.33
C TYR A 419 -9.09 14.20 -6.83
N SER A 420 -8.28 14.91 -6.06
CA SER A 420 -8.24 14.82 -4.59
C SER A 420 -8.26 16.21 -3.98
N TYR A 421 -9.01 16.35 -2.90
CA TYR A 421 -9.03 17.52 -2.02
C TYR A 421 -8.77 17.09 -0.59
N VAL A 422 -7.88 17.80 0.09
CA VAL A 422 -7.59 17.62 1.52
C VAL A 422 -7.50 18.98 2.18
N SER A 423 -8.17 19.14 3.30
CA SER A 423 -8.04 20.32 4.17
C SER A 423 -7.87 19.88 5.60
N THR A 424 -6.90 20.46 6.28
CA THR A 424 -6.63 20.21 7.71
C THR A 424 -6.57 21.52 8.46
N ASP A 425 -7.10 21.52 9.69
CA ASP A 425 -6.92 22.62 10.65
C ASP A 425 -6.39 22.03 11.96
N THR A 426 -5.18 22.43 12.30
CA THR A 426 -4.49 21.93 13.50
C THR A 426 -4.18 23.08 14.44
N GLN A 427 -4.59 22.93 15.71
CA GLN A 427 -4.21 23.79 16.83
C GLN A 427 -3.65 22.92 17.92
N ARG A 428 -2.49 23.30 18.45
CA ARG A 428 -1.79 22.53 19.49
C ARG A 428 -1.09 23.43 20.47
N VAL A 429 -1.05 22.96 21.72
CA VAL A 429 -0.13 23.45 22.74
C VAL A 429 0.96 22.39 22.93
N GLN A 430 2.21 22.82 22.90
CA GLN A 430 3.37 21.91 22.99
C GLN A 430 4.35 22.36 24.07
N PRO A 431 5.15 21.43 24.64
CA PRO A 431 6.20 21.74 25.59
C PRO A 431 7.27 22.66 24.98
N TYR A 432 7.76 23.55 25.79
CA TYR A 432 8.87 24.45 25.49
C TYR A 432 9.83 24.51 26.68
N CYS A 433 11.10 24.25 26.42
CA CYS A 433 12.17 24.31 27.41
C CYS A 433 13.34 25.07 26.83
N PRO A 434 13.65 26.26 27.37
CA PRO A 434 14.84 27.00 26.95
C PRO A 434 16.16 26.31 27.33
N SER A 435 16.11 25.39 28.27
CA SER A 435 17.21 24.55 28.75
C SER A 435 16.71 23.14 29.03
N ALA A 436 17.36 22.34 29.86
CA ALA A 436 16.90 21.01 30.23
C ALA A 436 15.47 21.04 30.81
N CYS A 437 14.55 20.27 30.24
CA CYS A 437 13.17 20.15 30.71
C CYS A 437 13.10 19.47 32.09
N ASN A 438 12.37 20.08 33.02
CA ASN A 438 11.90 19.41 34.22
C ASN A 438 10.46 18.95 34.01
N PRO A 439 10.14 17.63 34.02
CA PRO A 439 8.78 17.16 33.77
C PRO A 439 7.76 17.64 34.85
N ALA A 440 8.20 18.03 36.06
CA ALA A 440 7.35 18.64 37.09
C ALA A 440 7.09 20.14 36.89
N GLY A 441 7.73 20.78 35.87
CA GLY A 441 7.52 22.19 35.60
C GLY A 441 8.23 22.64 34.33
N PHE A 442 7.49 22.72 33.21
CA PHE A 442 7.98 23.21 31.95
C PHE A 442 7.02 24.24 31.33
N TYR A 443 7.54 25.08 30.45
CA TYR A 443 6.72 26.02 29.69
C TYR A 443 6.05 25.33 28.50
N ARG A 444 5.06 26.02 27.94
CA ARG A 444 4.33 25.59 26.73
C ARG A 444 4.21 26.75 25.78
N TYR A 445 3.90 26.45 24.52
CA TYR A 445 3.48 27.45 23.55
C TYR A 445 2.28 26.95 22.75
N ALA A 446 1.42 27.89 22.38
CA ALA A 446 0.32 27.61 21.46
C ALA A 446 0.74 27.87 20.01
N TRP A 447 0.26 27.02 19.12
CA TRP A 447 0.60 27.01 17.71
C TRP A 447 -0.59 26.53 16.88
N ALA A 448 -0.75 27.09 15.65
CA ALA A 448 -1.78 26.67 14.71
C ALA A 448 -1.22 26.62 13.28
N PHE A 449 -1.58 25.59 12.54
CA PHE A 449 -1.07 25.38 11.18
C PHE A 449 -2.11 24.68 10.27
N PRO A 450 -3.09 25.43 9.73
CA PRO A 450 -3.99 24.90 8.73
C PRO A 450 -3.26 24.70 7.39
N GLU A 451 -3.61 23.63 6.70
CA GLU A 451 -3.12 23.34 5.35
C GLU A 451 -4.22 22.77 4.47
N SER A 452 -4.23 23.13 3.19
CA SER A 452 -5.11 22.52 2.20
C SER A 452 -4.36 22.20 0.92
N SER A 453 -4.80 21.14 0.24
CA SER A 453 -4.24 20.70 -1.04
C SER A 453 -5.34 20.25 -1.98
N ARG A 454 -5.17 20.53 -3.27
CA ARG A 454 -5.97 20.03 -4.39
C ARG A 454 -5.01 19.42 -5.40
N ALA A 455 -5.29 18.20 -5.80
CA ALA A 455 -4.44 17.49 -6.75
C ALA A 455 -5.27 16.81 -7.84
N VAL A 456 -4.71 16.77 -9.05
CA VAL A 456 -5.17 15.95 -10.16
C VAL A 456 -4.01 15.05 -10.56
N THR A 457 -4.26 13.75 -10.69
CA THR A 457 -3.29 12.78 -11.16
C THR A 457 -3.94 11.94 -12.25
N VAL A 458 -3.26 11.77 -13.37
CA VAL A 458 -3.69 10.91 -14.48
C VAL A 458 -2.51 10.06 -14.93
N ASP A 459 -2.78 8.80 -15.23
CA ASP A 459 -1.81 7.85 -15.77
C ASP A 459 -2.43 7.12 -16.97
N ASN A 460 -1.81 7.26 -18.14
CA ASN A 460 -2.21 6.63 -19.39
C ASN A 460 -1.19 5.54 -19.71
N GLN A 461 -1.66 4.35 -20.00
CA GLN A 461 -0.83 3.17 -20.21
C GLN A 461 -1.28 2.42 -21.47
N ALA A 462 -0.31 1.89 -22.21
CA ALA A 462 -0.51 0.85 -23.21
C ALA A 462 0.32 -0.36 -22.81
N VAL A 463 -0.33 -1.50 -22.63
CA VAL A 463 0.31 -2.77 -22.26
C VAL A 463 0.20 -3.69 -23.46
N GLY A 464 1.34 -4.22 -23.91
CA GLY A 464 1.42 -5.16 -25.02
C GLY A 464 1.93 -6.52 -24.58
N HIS A 465 1.25 -7.58 -25.01
CA HIS A 465 1.68 -8.97 -24.84
C HIS A 465 1.93 -9.59 -26.22
N PHE A 466 3.19 -9.87 -26.55
CA PHE A 466 3.57 -10.42 -27.83
C PHE A 466 4.84 -11.27 -27.73
N SER A 467 5.16 -12.01 -28.81
CA SER A 467 6.37 -12.83 -28.85
C SER A 467 7.24 -12.47 -30.05
N THR A 468 8.57 -12.48 -29.87
CA THR A 468 9.56 -12.37 -30.93
C THR A 468 10.47 -13.60 -30.91
N GLY A 469 10.12 -14.60 -31.73
CA GLY A 469 10.74 -15.94 -31.66
C GLY A 469 10.42 -16.60 -30.31
N ASP A 470 11.46 -16.98 -29.54
CA ASP A 470 11.30 -17.64 -28.25
C ASP A 470 11.18 -16.65 -27.08
N LEU A 471 11.14 -15.35 -27.34
CA LEU A 471 11.02 -14.30 -26.34
C LEU A 471 9.56 -13.89 -26.19
N ALA A 472 9.00 -13.99 -24.99
CA ALA A 472 7.68 -13.46 -24.66
C ALA A 472 7.84 -12.09 -23.98
N HIS A 473 7.17 -11.08 -24.53
CA HIS A 473 7.26 -9.69 -24.10
C HIS A 473 6.01 -9.25 -23.37
N THR A 474 6.19 -8.57 -22.24
CA THR A 474 5.18 -7.73 -21.61
C THR A 474 5.71 -6.29 -21.62
N ALA A 475 5.36 -5.58 -22.69
CA ALA A 475 5.78 -4.20 -22.91
C ALA A 475 4.77 -3.22 -22.30
N LEU A 476 5.27 -2.19 -21.61
CA LEU A 476 4.47 -1.11 -21.02
C LEU A 476 5.00 0.23 -21.52
N PHE A 477 4.10 1.04 -22.05
CA PHE A 477 4.36 2.45 -22.37
C PHE A 477 3.37 3.30 -21.58
N GLY A 478 3.87 4.40 -21.00
CA GLY A 478 3.00 5.24 -20.21
C GLY A 478 3.37 6.71 -20.24
N LEU A 479 2.33 7.53 -20.08
CA LEU A 479 2.41 8.97 -19.93
C LEU A 479 1.57 9.36 -18.73
N ASP A 480 2.21 9.87 -17.68
CA ASP A 480 1.49 10.37 -16.53
C ASP A 480 1.66 11.89 -16.33
N TYR A 481 0.65 12.47 -15.68
CA TYR A 481 0.67 13.86 -15.28
C TYR A 481 0.10 13.99 -13.87
N SER A 482 0.75 14.77 -13.04
CA SER A 482 0.24 15.19 -11.75
C SER A 482 0.34 16.70 -11.56
N TYR A 483 -0.67 17.28 -10.95
CA TYR A 483 -0.69 18.68 -10.53
C TYR A 483 -1.22 18.77 -9.12
N GLU A 484 -0.51 19.49 -8.26
CA GLU A 484 -0.90 19.76 -6.89
C GLU A 484 -0.79 21.25 -6.58
N SER A 485 -1.85 21.84 -6.04
CA SER A 485 -1.86 23.21 -5.52
C SER A 485 -2.19 23.18 -4.03
N SER A 486 -1.26 23.66 -3.21
CA SER A 486 -1.38 23.64 -1.75
C SER A 486 -1.20 25.02 -1.14
N ARG A 487 -1.90 25.23 -0.03
CA ARG A 487 -1.81 26.43 0.80
C ARG A 487 -1.60 26.03 2.24
N TYR A 488 -0.51 26.47 2.81
CA TYR A 488 -0.15 26.31 4.20
C TYR A 488 -0.12 27.66 4.89
N GLU A 489 -0.64 27.71 6.10
CA GLU A 489 -0.54 28.87 6.98
C GLU A 489 0.03 28.41 8.33
N GLU A 490 0.86 29.23 8.93
CA GLU A 490 1.47 28.98 10.23
C GLU A 490 1.35 30.20 11.10
N SER A 491 0.86 30.01 12.32
CA SER A 491 0.80 31.07 13.28
C SER A 491 2.17 31.38 13.90
N ALA A 492 2.31 32.55 14.47
CA ALA A 492 3.37 32.81 15.43
C ALA A 492 3.27 31.80 16.59
N LEU A 493 4.41 31.45 17.20
CA LEU A 493 4.44 30.72 18.45
C LEU A 493 4.01 31.68 19.58
N SER A 494 2.98 31.30 20.35
CA SER A 494 2.50 32.09 21.49
C SER A 494 2.91 31.43 22.81
N PRO A 495 3.94 31.95 23.51
CA PRO A 495 4.42 31.36 24.75
C PRO A 495 3.36 31.42 25.86
N ILE A 496 3.28 30.35 26.65
CA ILE A 496 2.46 30.25 27.86
C ILE A 496 3.43 30.20 29.04
N PHE A 497 3.58 31.33 29.71
CA PHE A 497 4.59 31.52 30.77
C PHE A 497 4.21 30.89 32.13
N LYS A 498 3.05 30.21 32.22
CA LYS A 498 2.70 29.39 33.37
C LYS A 498 3.33 28.03 33.24
N LEU A 499 4.09 27.63 34.29
CA LEU A 499 4.67 26.29 34.35
C LEU A 499 3.57 25.22 34.39
N PHE A 500 3.77 24.21 33.63
CA PHE A 500 2.90 23.04 33.53
C PHE A 500 3.58 21.85 34.22
N ASN A 501 2.88 21.26 35.21
CA ASN A 501 3.33 20.04 35.87
C ASN A 501 2.77 18.80 35.11
N GLY A 502 3.64 17.98 34.50
CA GLY A 502 3.25 16.80 33.78
C GLY A 502 2.72 15.65 34.64
N PHE A 503 2.96 15.69 35.96
CA PHE A 503 2.47 14.69 36.91
C PHE A 503 1.13 15.06 37.57
N ASP A 504 0.86 16.37 37.68
CA ASP A 504 -0.36 16.92 38.26
C ASP A 504 -0.81 18.11 37.41
N PRO A 505 -1.37 17.83 36.22
CA PRO A 505 -1.70 18.86 35.24
C PRO A 505 -2.91 19.69 35.65
N VAL A 506 -2.77 21.02 35.59
CA VAL A 506 -3.88 21.96 35.77
C VAL A 506 -4.19 22.64 34.46
N TYR A 507 -5.38 22.39 33.95
CA TYR A 507 -5.87 22.93 32.69
C TYR A 507 -6.78 24.14 32.91
N GLY A 508 -6.98 24.96 31.86
CA GLY A 508 -7.86 26.14 31.88
C GLY A 508 -7.34 27.30 32.76
N ALA A 509 -6.16 27.17 33.37
CA ALA A 509 -5.57 28.18 34.20
C ALA A 509 -5.03 29.40 33.43
N THR A 510 -4.95 29.33 32.11
CA THR A 510 -4.57 30.40 31.19
C THR A 510 -5.49 30.30 29.98
N SER A 511 -6.13 31.41 29.62
CA SER A 511 -6.90 31.46 28.36
C SER A 511 -5.94 31.41 27.17
N VAL A 512 -6.05 30.36 26.35
CA VAL A 512 -5.24 30.18 25.13
C VAL A 512 -6.11 30.50 23.93
N THR A 513 -5.66 31.46 23.13
CA THR A 513 -6.34 31.86 21.89
C THR A 513 -5.47 31.52 20.69
N ARG A 514 -6.09 31.37 19.52
CA ARG A 514 -5.37 31.10 18.28
C ARG A 514 -4.42 32.26 17.96
N PRO A 515 -3.10 32.01 17.87
CA PRO A 515 -2.15 33.05 17.53
C PRO A 515 -2.36 33.54 16.09
N ALA A 516 -1.95 34.79 15.80
CA ALA A 516 -2.02 35.35 14.48
C ALA A 516 -1.13 34.59 13.49
N ILE A 517 -1.59 34.47 12.23
CA ILE A 517 -0.81 33.84 11.15
C ILE A 517 0.42 34.70 10.86
N ALA A 518 1.59 34.09 10.97
CA ALA A 518 2.89 34.70 10.73
C ALA A 518 3.48 34.34 9.36
N THR A 519 3.23 33.13 8.88
CA THR A 519 3.77 32.63 7.61
C THR A 519 2.64 32.05 6.75
N LYS A 520 2.67 32.35 5.45
CA LYS A 520 1.78 31.76 4.43
C LYS A 520 2.63 31.21 3.30
N ILE A 521 2.40 29.96 2.93
CA ILE A 521 3.05 29.30 1.81
C ILE A 521 1.99 28.87 0.81
N ASN A 522 2.10 29.34 -0.43
CA ASN A 522 1.37 28.80 -1.57
C ASN A 522 2.36 28.05 -2.44
N GLN A 523 2.06 26.81 -2.74
CA GLN A 523 2.93 25.97 -3.56
C GLN A 523 2.11 25.30 -4.66
N GLN A 524 2.66 25.32 -5.87
CA GLN A 524 2.14 24.60 -7.02
C GLN A 524 3.23 23.65 -7.49
N ARG A 525 2.89 22.38 -7.67
CA ARG A 525 3.77 21.36 -8.22
C ARG A 525 3.11 20.73 -9.42
N SER A 526 3.86 20.53 -10.47
CA SER A 526 3.44 19.69 -11.60
C SER A 526 4.57 18.76 -12.00
N GLN A 527 4.19 17.59 -12.47
CA GLN A 527 5.10 16.60 -13.01
C GLN A 527 4.46 15.97 -14.23
N THR A 528 5.23 15.85 -15.31
CA THR A 528 4.89 15.05 -16.48
C THR A 528 5.96 13.98 -16.61
N GLY A 529 5.57 12.73 -16.75
CA GLY A 529 6.48 11.61 -16.90
C GLY A 529 6.17 10.78 -18.13
N LEU A 530 7.18 10.51 -18.96
CA LEU A 530 7.11 9.55 -20.05
C LEU A 530 7.95 8.34 -19.67
N TYR A 531 7.37 7.15 -19.70
CA TYR A 531 8.06 5.93 -19.31
C TYR A 531 7.75 4.75 -20.23
N ALA A 532 8.72 3.87 -20.30
CA ALA A 532 8.61 2.60 -21.00
C ALA A 532 9.32 1.50 -20.20
N GLN A 533 8.79 0.30 -20.30
CA GLN A 533 9.34 -0.90 -19.69
C GLN A 533 9.08 -2.08 -20.58
N ASP A 534 10.00 -3.02 -20.64
CA ASP A 534 9.78 -4.35 -21.20
C ASP A 534 10.20 -5.42 -20.18
N GLN A 535 9.33 -6.39 -19.96
CA GLN A 535 9.63 -7.62 -19.25
C GLN A 535 9.64 -8.74 -20.28
N VAL A 536 10.81 -9.33 -20.46
CA VAL A 536 11.07 -10.36 -21.46
C VAL A 536 11.27 -11.70 -20.76
N GLU A 537 10.41 -12.66 -21.05
CA GLU A 537 10.53 -14.04 -20.60
C GLU A 537 11.19 -14.90 -21.68
N TRP A 538 12.28 -15.59 -21.31
CA TRP A 538 13.00 -16.49 -22.18
C TRP A 538 13.35 -17.77 -21.41
N ASP A 539 12.65 -18.85 -21.75
CA ASP A 539 12.73 -20.12 -21.00
C ASP A 539 12.50 -19.88 -19.49
N ARG A 540 13.53 -19.95 -18.69
CA ARG A 540 13.50 -19.75 -17.23
C ARG A 540 13.96 -18.34 -16.81
N PHE A 541 14.43 -17.54 -17.72
CA PHE A 541 14.89 -16.20 -17.46
C PHE A 541 13.77 -15.19 -17.62
N VAL A 542 13.75 -14.21 -16.74
CA VAL A 542 12.89 -13.02 -16.84
C VAL A 542 13.79 -11.79 -16.73
N PHE A 543 13.88 -11.06 -17.82
CA PHE A 543 14.61 -9.80 -17.90
C PHE A 543 13.62 -8.65 -17.75
N SER A 544 13.97 -7.64 -16.99
CA SER A 544 13.17 -6.42 -16.88
C SER A 544 14.07 -5.22 -17.13
N LEU A 545 13.67 -4.37 -18.08
CA LEU A 545 14.36 -3.12 -18.39
C LEU A 545 13.32 -2.01 -18.47
N GLY A 546 13.56 -0.90 -17.78
CA GLY A 546 12.66 0.25 -17.83
C GLY A 546 13.42 1.57 -17.74
N GLY A 547 12.87 2.57 -18.40
CA GLY A 547 13.38 3.94 -18.37
C GLY A 547 12.25 4.96 -18.31
N ARG A 548 12.51 6.10 -17.67
CA ARG A 548 11.57 7.19 -17.52
C ARG A 548 12.28 8.52 -17.55
N TYR A 549 11.66 9.50 -18.19
CA TYR A 549 12.05 10.89 -18.10
C TYR A 549 10.93 11.73 -17.49
N ASP A 550 11.26 12.53 -16.50
CA ASP A 550 10.36 13.42 -15.79
C ASP A 550 10.69 14.89 -16.04
N TRP A 551 9.66 15.68 -16.24
CA TRP A 551 9.68 17.14 -16.15
C TRP A 551 8.90 17.55 -14.91
N ALA A 552 9.60 18.05 -13.90
CA ALA A 552 9.03 18.50 -12.63
C ALA A 552 9.16 20.01 -12.50
N ASN A 553 8.08 20.66 -12.07
CA ASN A 553 8.06 22.10 -11.83
C ASN A 553 7.44 22.37 -10.46
N THR A 554 8.11 23.17 -9.64
CA THR A 554 7.64 23.59 -8.32
C THR A 554 7.74 25.09 -8.20
N ASP A 555 6.61 25.77 -8.01
CA ASP A 555 6.51 27.18 -7.70
C ASP A 555 6.08 27.33 -6.24
N THR A 556 6.91 27.96 -5.43
CA THR A 556 6.65 28.18 -4.00
C THR A 556 6.75 29.65 -3.67
N ARG A 557 5.66 30.23 -3.15
CA ARG A 557 5.63 31.61 -2.65
C ARG A 557 5.41 31.63 -1.14
N THR A 558 6.42 32.13 -0.43
CA THR A 558 6.39 32.28 1.02
C THR A 558 6.23 33.73 1.41
N ARG A 559 5.21 34.04 2.19
CA ARG A 559 4.91 35.38 2.71
C ARG A 559 4.99 35.38 4.23
N THR A 560 5.73 36.34 4.75
CA THR A 560 5.78 36.69 6.17
C THR A 560 5.40 38.16 6.34
N SER A 561 5.42 38.69 7.56
CA SER A 561 5.23 40.13 7.82
C SER A 561 6.34 41.01 7.22
N VAL A 562 7.51 40.46 6.93
CA VAL A 562 8.72 41.19 6.51
C VAL A 562 9.24 40.78 5.13
N ALA A 563 8.72 39.70 4.53
CA ALA A 563 9.20 39.20 3.25
C ALA A 563 8.09 38.55 2.41
N ASP A 564 8.21 38.64 1.09
CA ASP A 564 7.41 37.93 0.10
C ASP A 564 8.38 37.31 -0.94
N ASN A 565 8.76 36.06 -0.72
CA ASN A 565 9.77 35.36 -1.50
C ASN A 565 9.11 34.32 -2.40
N GLY A 566 9.50 34.28 -3.67
CA GLY A 566 9.11 33.28 -4.66
C GLY A 566 10.30 32.45 -5.10
N ILE A 567 10.15 31.14 -5.15
CA ILE A 567 11.11 30.19 -5.70
C ILE A 567 10.42 29.40 -6.79
N ASN A 568 10.94 29.43 -8.00
CA ASN A 568 10.51 28.60 -9.13
C ASN A 568 11.62 27.62 -9.45
N GLN A 569 11.35 26.35 -9.31
CA GLN A 569 12.30 25.26 -9.57
C GLN A 569 11.79 24.40 -10.71
N ARG A 570 12.67 24.08 -11.66
CA ARG A 570 12.38 23.22 -12.81
C ARG A 570 13.45 22.17 -12.93
N ASP A 571 13.04 20.92 -12.80
CA ASP A 571 13.91 19.77 -12.82
C ASP A 571 13.54 18.86 -13.99
N GLY A 572 14.55 18.37 -14.73
CA GLY A 572 14.43 17.29 -15.70
C GLY A 572 15.31 16.14 -15.25
N HIS A 573 14.78 14.95 -15.11
CA HIS A 573 15.57 13.82 -14.62
C HIS A 573 15.23 12.51 -15.34
N PHE A 574 16.27 11.75 -15.71
CA PHE A 574 16.13 10.41 -16.24
C PHE A 574 16.38 9.38 -15.14
N THR A 575 15.45 8.44 -14.99
CA THR A 575 15.60 7.30 -14.10
C THR A 575 15.46 5.99 -14.87
N TRP A 576 16.15 4.94 -14.42
CA TRP A 576 16.11 3.65 -15.08
C TRP A 576 16.22 2.51 -14.08
N ARG A 577 15.81 1.34 -14.52
CA ARG A 577 15.99 0.09 -13.78
C ARG A 577 16.32 -1.05 -14.74
N ALA A 578 17.08 -2.01 -14.23
CA ALA A 578 17.34 -3.27 -14.91
C ALA A 578 17.28 -4.40 -13.89
N GLY A 579 16.76 -5.54 -14.29
CA GLY A 579 16.69 -6.69 -13.41
C GLY A 579 16.64 -7.99 -14.16
N LEU A 580 17.04 -9.04 -13.45
CA LEU A 580 17.07 -10.40 -13.93
C LEU A 580 16.54 -11.34 -12.85
N VAL A 581 15.69 -12.24 -13.25
CA VAL A 581 15.21 -13.37 -12.44
C VAL A 581 15.48 -14.67 -13.19
N TYR A 582 15.82 -15.71 -12.47
CA TYR A 582 15.92 -17.08 -13.01
C TYR A 582 14.99 -18.01 -12.23
N ASN A 583 14.04 -18.64 -12.91
CA ASN A 583 13.01 -19.49 -12.30
C ASN A 583 13.42 -20.96 -12.35
N PHE A 584 13.69 -21.56 -11.20
CA PHE A 584 13.88 -23.01 -11.08
C PHE A 584 12.52 -23.73 -10.97
N ASP A 585 12.44 -24.97 -11.44
CA ASP A 585 11.22 -25.79 -11.41
C ASP A 585 10.71 -26.09 -9.99
N ASN A 586 11.57 -26.03 -8.99
CA ASN A 586 11.23 -26.23 -7.58
C ASN A 586 10.63 -24.98 -6.91
N GLY A 587 10.41 -23.88 -7.67
CA GLY A 587 9.82 -22.64 -7.18
C GLY A 587 10.83 -21.65 -6.58
N ILE A 588 12.14 -21.93 -6.64
CA ILE A 588 13.19 -20.99 -6.25
C ILE A 588 13.46 -20.03 -7.41
N SER A 589 13.50 -18.72 -7.13
CA SER A 589 13.73 -17.67 -8.12
C SER A 589 14.77 -16.67 -7.59
N PRO A 590 16.08 -16.91 -7.79
CA PRO A 590 17.11 -15.91 -7.53
C PRO A 590 16.94 -14.72 -8.48
N TYR A 591 17.24 -13.53 -7.96
CA TYR A 591 17.15 -12.30 -8.74
C TYR A 591 18.26 -11.32 -8.41
N ALA A 592 18.53 -10.41 -9.35
CA ALA A 592 19.34 -9.23 -9.14
C ALA A 592 18.67 -8.05 -9.82
N GLY A 593 18.77 -6.87 -9.21
CA GLY A 593 18.18 -5.65 -9.73
C GLY A 593 19.01 -4.41 -9.39
N TYR A 594 18.94 -3.44 -10.30
CA TYR A 594 19.45 -2.08 -10.10
C TYR A 594 18.33 -1.10 -10.40
N SER A 595 18.19 -0.07 -9.58
CA SER A 595 17.14 0.95 -9.75
C SER A 595 17.60 2.30 -9.26
N THR A 596 17.08 3.36 -9.88
CA THR A 596 17.39 4.76 -9.54
C THR A 596 16.12 5.53 -9.16
N SER A 597 16.31 6.59 -8.38
CA SER A 597 15.24 7.53 -8.00
C SER A 597 15.76 8.96 -7.98
N PHE A 598 14.80 9.90 -8.03
CA PHE A 598 15.07 11.30 -7.79
C PHE A 598 13.93 11.93 -6.99
N ASN A 599 14.25 12.95 -6.20
CA ASN A 599 13.25 13.74 -5.49
C ASN A 599 13.68 15.22 -5.44
N PRO A 600 12.90 16.16 -6.00
CA PRO A 600 13.23 17.59 -5.96
C PRO A 600 13.46 18.09 -4.53
N ALA A 601 14.57 18.74 -4.30
CA ALA A 601 14.89 19.37 -3.02
C ALA A 601 14.39 20.82 -3.00
N SER A 602 13.68 21.21 -1.94
CA SER A 602 13.14 22.57 -1.83
C SER A 602 14.14 23.51 -1.18
N GLY A 603 14.22 24.74 -1.69
CA GLY A 603 15.05 25.81 -1.14
C GLY A 603 16.15 26.26 -2.08
N THR A 604 17.03 27.13 -1.55
CA THR A 604 18.17 27.68 -2.28
C THR A 604 19.43 27.65 -1.42
N ASP A 605 20.57 27.64 -2.07
CA ASP A 605 21.86 27.90 -1.45
C ASP A 605 22.03 29.38 -1.03
N ARG A 606 23.18 29.75 -0.53
CA ARG A 606 23.51 31.13 -0.13
C ARG A 606 23.52 32.12 -1.28
N ALA A 607 23.80 31.67 -2.49
CA ALA A 607 23.77 32.49 -3.70
C ALA A 607 22.36 32.69 -4.26
N GLY A 608 21.35 32.00 -3.69
CA GLY A 608 19.96 32.01 -4.18
C GLY A 608 19.70 31.00 -5.30
N THR A 609 20.65 30.10 -5.58
CA THR A 609 20.51 29.03 -6.57
C THR A 609 19.60 27.93 -5.98
N ALA A 610 18.57 27.52 -6.72
CA ALA A 610 17.72 26.40 -6.32
C ALA A 610 18.53 25.11 -6.22
N PHE A 611 18.19 24.27 -5.26
CA PHE A 611 18.85 22.98 -5.10
C PHE A 611 18.49 22.02 -6.24
N ASP A 612 19.46 21.22 -6.66
CA ASP A 612 19.24 20.08 -7.55
C ASP A 612 18.41 18.99 -6.82
N PRO A 613 17.74 18.09 -7.54
CA PRO A 613 17.11 16.94 -6.92
C PRO A 613 18.08 16.09 -6.12
N THR A 614 17.64 15.57 -4.99
CA THR A 614 18.32 14.43 -4.37
C THR A 614 18.16 13.21 -5.28
N THR A 615 19.20 12.41 -5.41
CA THR A 615 19.20 11.18 -6.23
C THR A 615 19.42 9.97 -5.36
N GLY A 616 18.84 8.85 -5.75
CA GLY A 616 19.03 7.59 -5.07
C GLY A 616 19.30 6.45 -6.04
N GLU A 617 20.17 5.55 -5.64
CA GLU A 617 20.46 4.33 -6.38
C GLU A 617 20.50 3.13 -5.45
N GLN A 618 20.12 1.97 -5.98
CA GLN A 618 20.14 0.72 -5.22
C GLN A 618 20.56 -0.45 -6.09
N PHE A 619 21.45 -1.26 -5.54
CA PHE A 619 21.67 -2.65 -5.95
C PHE A 619 20.93 -3.58 -4.99
N GLU A 620 20.19 -4.53 -5.54
CA GLU A 620 19.48 -5.53 -4.75
C GLU A 620 19.70 -6.91 -5.37
N VAL A 621 20.02 -7.89 -4.53
CA VAL A 621 20.07 -9.31 -4.90
C VAL A 621 19.22 -10.09 -3.94
N GLY A 622 18.60 -11.14 -4.40
CA GLY A 622 17.75 -11.93 -3.51
C GLY A 622 17.32 -13.27 -4.09
N VAL A 623 16.53 -13.95 -3.30
CA VAL A 623 15.89 -15.20 -3.67
C VAL A 623 14.43 -15.13 -3.27
N LYS A 624 13.54 -15.46 -4.20
CA LYS A 624 12.13 -15.66 -3.94
C LYS A 624 11.84 -17.16 -4.01
N TYR A 625 10.97 -17.63 -3.13
CA TYR A 625 10.58 -19.02 -3.08
C TYR A 625 9.07 -19.16 -3.02
N GLN A 626 8.50 -19.72 -4.05
CA GLN A 626 7.09 -20.05 -4.19
C GLN A 626 6.96 -21.54 -4.56
N PRO A 627 6.83 -22.43 -3.58
CA PRO A 627 6.75 -23.87 -3.84
C PRO A 627 5.49 -24.21 -4.65
N VAL A 628 5.65 -25.13 -5.59
CA VAL A 628 4.54 -25.61 -6.42
C VAL A 628 3.51 -26.35 -5.58
N GLY A 629 2.24 -26.04 -5.74
CA GLY A 629 1.13 -26.70 -5.04
C GLY A 629 0.99 -26.36 -3.56
N ARG A 630 1.66 -25.30 -3.08
CA ARG A 630 1.50 -24.78 -1.72
C ARG A 630 1.29 -23.27 -1.73
N ASN A 631 0.37 -22.79 -0.90
CA ASN A 631 0.15 -21.37 -0.71
C ASN A 631 1.21 -20.80 0.24
N SER A 632 2.39 -20.50 -0.31
CA SER A 632 3.54 -20.00 0.45
C SER A 632 4.39 -19.10 -0.43
N PHE A 633 4.90 -18.03 0.14
CA PHE A 633 5.80 -17.10 -0.53
C PHE A 633 6.87 -16.59 0.45
N VAL A 634 8.15 -16.79 0.11
CA VAL A 634 9.27 -16.32 0.91
C VAL A 634 10.18 -15.46 0.05
N THR A 635 10.61 -14.31 0.57
CA THR A 635 11.60 -13.43 -0.05
C THR A 635 12.76 -13.21 0.90
N LEU A 636 13.97 -13.48 0.46
CA LEU A 636 15.22 -13.05 1.09
C LEU A 636 15.90 -12.06 0.15
N SER A 637 16.20 -10.85 0.61
CA SER A 637 16.87 -9.82 -0.18
C SER A 637 18.04 -9.21 0.59
N ALA A 638 19.10 -8.86 -0.13
CA ALA A 638 20.19 -8.02 0.35
C ALA A 638 20.29 -6.79 -0.55
N PHE A 639 20.48 -5.62 0.05
CA PHE A 639 20.47 -4.35 -0.66
C PHE A 639 21.59 -3.43 -0.21
N ASP A 640 22.05 -2.58 -1.14
CA ASP A 640 22.93 -1.45 -0.93
C ASP A 640 22.29 -0.23 -1.61
N LEU A 641 21.84 0.72 -0.80
CA LEU A 641 21.10 1.89 -1.22
C LEU A 641 21.86 3.15 -0.80
N THR A 642 22.10 4.05 -1.74
CA THR A 642 22.75 5.33 -1.50
C THR A 642 21.83 6.48 -1.93
N GLN A 643 21.77 7.54 -1.11
CA GLN A 643 21.13 8.82 -1.46
C GLN A 643 22.20 9.90 -1.49
N ASP A 644 22.33 10.59 -2.61
CA ASP A 644 23.23 11.70 -2.84
C ASP A 644 22.50 13.04 -2.88
N ASN A 645 23.24 14.14 -2.90
CA ASN A 645 22.73 15.52 -2.89
C ASN A 645 21.88 15.84 -1.65
N VAL A 646 22.14 15.18 -0.53
CA VAL A 646 21.45 15.45 0.75
C VAL A 646 21.93 16.81 1.28
N LEU A 647 20.97 17.62 1.75
CA LEU A 647 21.26 18.93 2.32
C LEU A 647 22.14 18.81 3.57
N SER A 648 23.20 19.58 3.61
CA SER A 648 24.15 19.66 4.72
C SER A 648 24.50 21.13 4.98
N PRO A 649 24.89 21.56 6.20
CA PRO A 649 25.28 22.93 6.48
C PRO A 649 26.37 23.46 5.51
N ASP A 650 26.23 24.71 5.06
CA ASP A 650 27.25 25.37 4.24
C ASP A 650 28.49 25.65 5.14
N PRO A 651 29.68 25.13 4.80
CA PRO A 651 30.89 25.33 5.61
C PRO A 651 31.32 26.81 5.78
N GLU A 652 30.97 27.67 4.82
CA GLU A 652 31.29 29.09 4.88
C GLU A 652 30.25 29.91 5.63
N ASN A 653 28.98 29.46 5.68
CA ASN A 653 27.92 30.09 6.45
C ASN A 653 26.83 29.07 6.79
N THR A 654 26.92 28.51 7.97
CA THR A 654 26.03 27.43 8.44
C THR A 654 24.55 27.82 8.65
N SER A 655 24.16 29.08 8.39
CA SER A 655 22.76 29.49 8.26
C SER A 655 22.13 29.06 6.94
N PHE A 656 22.94 28.60 5.99
CA PHE A 656 22.53 28.05 4.69
C PHE A 656 22.87 26.56 4.59
N ASN A 657 22.38 25.92 3.55
CA ASN A 657 22.70 24.53 3.22
C ASN A 657 23.36 24.45 1.84
N VAL A 658 24.10 23.38 1.63
CA VAL A 658 24.69 22.95 0.35
C VAL A 658 24.39 21.46 0.15
N GLN A 659 24.48 20.97 -1.07
CA GLN A 659 24.13 19.57 -1.40
C GLN A 659 25.36 18.66 -1.45
N THR A 660 26.06 18.56 -0.33
CA THR A 660 27.25 17.71 -0.18
C THR A 660 27.02 16.45 0.65
N GLY A 661 25.82 16.32 1.22
CA GLY A 661 25.47 15.19 2.08
C GLY A 661 25.23 13.90 1.28
N GLN A 662 25.53 12.77 1.93
CA GLN A 662 25.25 11.44 1.42
C GLN A 662 24.82 10.53 2.58
N VAL A 663 23.82 9.69 2.32
CA VAL A 663 23.34 8.67 3.26
C VAL A 663 23.38 7.32 2.55
N ARG A 664 23.87 6.28 3.24
CA ARG A 664 23.93 4.92 2.74
C ARG A 664 23.22 3.95 3.67
N MET A 665 22.39 3.08 3.10
CA MET A 665 21.65 2.02 3.80
C MET A 665 22.03 0.67 3.20
N ARG A 666 22.50 -0.25 4.01
CA ARG A 666 22.79 -1.62 3.62
C ARG A 666 22.06 -2.58 4.51
N GLY A 667 21.56 -3.65 3.96
CA GLY A 667 20.81 -4.57 4.80
C GLY A 667 20.45 -5.88 4.15
N VAL A 668 19.86 -6.73 5.01
CA VAL A 668 19.27 -8.01 4.60
C VAL A 668 17.86 -8.07 5.17
N GLU A 669 16.91 -8.46 4.35
CA GLU A 669 15.51 -8.56 4.72
C GLU A 669 14.98 -9.95 4.35
N LEU A 670 14.28 -10.58 5.29
CA LEU A 670 13.55 -11.82 5.10
C LEU A 670 12.07 -11.59 5.38
N GLU A 671 11.20 -12.02 4.48
CA GLU A 671 9.77 -12.16 4.72
C GLU A 671 9.32 -13.55 4.26
N GLY A 672 8.56 -14.21 5.09
CA GLY A 672 7.93 -15.49 4.76
C GLY A 672 6.48 -15.50 5.18
N LYS A 673 5.60 -15.88 4.25
CA LYS A 673 4.19 -16.16 4.48
C LYS A 673 3.91 -17.56 3.96
N ALA A 674 3.31 -18.39 4.80
CA ALA A 674 3.04 -19.77 4.44
C ALA A 674 1.76 -20.26 5.10
N GLU A 675 0.89 -20.84 4.31
CA GLU A 675 -0.19 -21.72 4.76
C GLU A 675 0.37 -23.15 4.79
N LEU A 676 0.90 -23.54 5.95
CA LEU A 676 1.57 -24.84 6.12
C LEU A 676 0.59 -26.00 6.02
N THR A 677 -0.64 -25.78 6.46
CA THR A 677 -1.80 -26.63 6.29
C THR A 677 -3.03 -25.75 6.13
N ASP A 678 -4.18 -26.31 5.74
CA ASP A 678 -5.46 -25.60 5.68
C ASP A 678 -5.86 -24.97 7.03
N ALA A 679 -5.26 -25.44 8.13
CA ALA A 679 -5.54 -24.98 9.49
C ALA A 679 -4.47 -24.03 10.04
N PHE A 680 -3.26 -24.02 9.51
CA PHE A 680 -2.12 -23.37 10.14
C PHE A 680 -1.32 -22.47 9.19
N SER A 681 -1.34 -21.17 9.48
CA SER A 681 -0.62 -20.15 8.73
C SER A 681 0.46 -19.49 9.59
N VAL A 682 1.58 -19.15 8.95
CA VAL A 682 2.72 -18.50 9.56
C VAL A 682 3.12 -17.28 8.74
N LEU A 683 3.37 -16.18 9.42
CA LEU A 683 4.02 -15.01 8.86
C LEU A 683 5.25 -14.69 9.73
N ALA A 684 6.42 -14.62 9.11
CA ALA A 684 7.66 -14.29 9.77
C ALA A 684 8.42 -13.22 8.98
N SER A 685 9.00 -12.26 9.68
CA SER A 685 9.83 -11.24 9.04
C SER A 685 11.06 -10.90 9.89
N TYR A 686 12.13 -10.55 9.20
CA TYR A 686 13.36 -10.04 9.81
C TYR A 686 13.99 -9.01 8.89
N ALA A 687 14.49 -7.92 9.47
CA ALA A 687 15.32 -6.93 8.78
C ALA A 687 16.56 -6.62 9.61
N TYR A 688 17.70 -6.66 8.96
CA TYR A 688 18.94 -6.05 9.44
C TYR A 688 19.24 -4.86 8.55
N THR A 689 19.42 -3.66 9.14
CA THR A 689 19.73 -2.44 8.40
C THR A 689 20.88 -1.68 9.07
N ASP A 690 21.98 -1.56 8.35
CA ASP A 690 23.07 -0.67 8.70
C ASP A 690 22.89 0.65 7.96
N SER A 691 22.86 1.75 8.71
CA SER A 691 22.51 3.07 8.20
C SER A 691 23.59 4.08 8.57
N ASP A 692 24.23 4.69 7.60
CA ASP A 692 25.35 5.61 7.80
C ASP A 692 25.13 6.94 7.08
N ILE A 693 25.40 8.05 7.75
CA ILE A 693 25.59 9.36 7.13
C ILE A 693 27.04 9.40 6.68
N THR A 694 27.26 9.08 5.40
CA THR A 694 28.62 8.91 4.85
C THR A 694 29.31 10.24 4.53
N LYS A 695 28.50 11.30 4.27
CA LYS A 695 29.02 12.67 4.08
C LYS A 695 28.09 13.66 4.77
N ALA A 696 28.65 14.55 5.55
CA ALA A 696 27.96 15.70 6.14
C ALA A 696 28.97 16.77 6.53
N ASN A 697 28.65 18.03 6.25
CA ASN A 697 29.45 19.17 6.71
C ASN A 697 29.19 19.43 8.20
N ALA A 698 30.14 20.10 8.83
CA ALA A 698 29.98 20.54 10.23
C ALA A 698 28.96 21.69 10.34
N ASN A 699 28.20 21.70 11.43
CA ASN A 699 27.31 22.80 11.79
C ASN A 699 28.11 24.01 12.37
N ALA A 700 27.40 25.07 12.81
CA ALA A 700 28.00 26.26 13.41
C ALA A 700 28.84 25.98 14.67
N ALA A 701 28.62 24.89 15.36
CA ALA A 701 29.42 24.49 16.55
C ALA A 701 30.62 23.60 16.17
N GLY A 702 30.91 23.41 14.87
CA GLY A 702 32.00 22.56 14.41
C GLY A 702 31.69 21.05 14.48
N VAL A 703 30.43 20.66 14.73
CA VAL A 703 30.03 19.28 14.87
C VAL A 703 29.44 18.77 13.56
N SER A 704 29.98 17.66 13.04
CA SER A 704 29.46 16.96 11.88
C SER A 704 28.68 15.72 12.29
N ASN A 705 27.61 15.41 11.56
CA ASN A 705 26.87 14.16 11.68
C ASN A 705 27.48 13.01 10.83
N GLN A 706 28.62 13.27 10.13
CA GLN A 706 29.29 12.23 9.34
C GLN A 706 29.77 11.09 10.23
N GLY A 707 29.47 9.86 9.84
CA GLY A 707 29.75 8.64 10.61
C GLY A 707 28.66 8.28 11.62
N ASN A 708 27.66 9.14 11.84
CA ASN A 708 26.52 8.83 12.66
C ASN A 708 25.55 7.91 11.93
N ARG A 709 24.75 7.18 12.71
CA ARG A 709 23.64 6.42 12.16
C ARG A 709 22.48 7.34 11.76
N PHE A 710 21.84 7.01 10.66
CA PHE A 710 20.63 7.72 10.22
C PHE A 710 19.48 7.46 11.21
N ALA A 711 18.74 8.52 11.55
CA ALA A 711 17.69 8.47 12.57
C ALA A 711 16.54 7.53 12.18
N PHE A 712 15.86 6.99 13.18
CA PHE A 712 14.66 6.13 13.08
C PHE A 712 14.89 4.77 12.37
N VAL A 713 16.13 4.34 12.21
CA VAL A 713 16.45 3.05 11.58
C VAL A 713 16.94 2.06 12.64
N PRO A 714 16.11 1.09 13.06
CA PRO A 714 16.58 0.03 13.94
C PRO A 714 17.56 -0.88 13.20
N ARG A 715 18.66 -1.27 13.87
CA ARG A 715 19.61 -2.22 13.29
C ARG A 715 18.98 -3.58 13.07
N HIS A 716 18.10 -4.00 13.96
CA HIS A 716 17.36 -5.26 13.90
C HIS A 716 15.87 -5.04 14.10
N GLN A 717 15.08 -5.63 13.26
CA GLN A 717 13.62 -5.70 13.40
C GLN A 717 13.20 -7.14 13.10
N ALA A 718 12.33 -7.70 13.92
CA ALA A 718 11.81 -9.06 13.73
C ALA A 718 10.33 -9.13 14.08
N SER A 719 9.58 -9.93 13.36
CA SER A 719 8.20 -10.24 13.72
C SER A 719 7.83 -11.67 13.36
N LEU A 720 6.91 -12.23 14.14
CA LEU A 720 6.33 -13.54 13.93
C LEU A 720 4.84 -13.46 14.25
N TRP A 721 3.99 -13.96 13.35
CA TRP A 721 2.56 -14.19 13.58
C TRP A 721 2.24 -15.64 13.23
N LEU A 722 1.57 -16.32 14.15
CA LEU A 722 1.05 -17.67 14.00
C LEU A 722 -0.46 -17.63 14.02
N ASP A 723 -1.12 -18.38 13.18
CA ASP A 723 -2.56 -18.42 13.06
C ASP A 723 -3.03 -19.87 12.87
N TYR A 724 -3.88 -20.34 13.78
CA TYR A 724 -4.37 -21.70 13.77
C TYR A 724 -5.90 -21.74 13.86
N THR A 725 -6.55 -22.35 12.88
CA THR A 725 -8.00 -22.54 12.82
C THR A 725 -8.32 -24.02 13.12
N LEU A 726 -9.12 -24.26 14.16
CA LEU A 726 -9.58 -25.58 14.50
C LEU A 726 -10.52 -26.08 13.40
N GLN A 727 -10.23 -27.29 12.93
CA GLN A 727 -11.05 -28.02 11.95
C GLN A 727 -11.53 -29.29 12.65
N THR A 728 -12.75 -29.23 13.19
CA THR A 728 -13.33 -30.32 14.00
C THR A 728 -14.78 -30.52 13.58
N SER A 729 -15.35 -31.67 13.91
CA SER A 729 -16.79 -31.92 13.71
C SER A 729 -17.65 -31.47 14.91
N THR A 730 -17.13 -30.59 15.75
CA THR A 730 -17.76 -30.13 17.00
C THR A 730 -18.12 -28.64 16.94
N ALA A 731 -18.72 -28.14 18.02
CA ALA A 731 -18.98 -26.70 18.17
C ALA A 731 -17.71 -25.80 18.14
N TRP A 732 -16.51 -26.36 18.16
CA TRP A 732 -15.25 -25.63 18.07
C TRP A 732 -14.75 -25.49 16.64
N ASP A 733 -15.45 -26.04 15.64
CA ASP A 733 -15.10 -25.85 14.24
C ASP A 733 -15.17 -24.37 13.86
N GLY A 734 -14.15 -23.90 13.16
CA GLY A 734 -14.02 -22.48 12.80
C GLY A 734 -13.52 -21.56 13.91
N LEU A 735 -13.14 -22.08 15.10
CA LEU A 735 -12.40 -21.31 16.09
C LEU A 735 -10.96 -21.12 15.64
N SER A 736 -10.52 -19.87 15.47
CA SER A 736 -9.15 -19.51 15.10
C SER A 736 -8.45 -18.82 16.24
N LEU A 737 -7.19 -19.18 16.48
CA LEU A 737 -6.31 -18.60 17.47
C LEU A 737 -5.11 -18.00 16.74
N GLY A 738 -4.92 -16.68 16.91
CA GLY A 738 -3.78 -15.95 16.37
C GLY A 738 -2.88 -15.42 17.49
N GLY A 739 -1.57 -15.40 17.26
CA GLY A 739 -0.64 -14.79 18.19
C GLY A 739 0.63 -14.35 17.52
N GLY A 740 1.18 -13.22 17.96
CA GLY A 740 2.38 -12.66 17.37
C GLY A 740 3.30 -11.95 18.35
N ALA A 741 4.55 -11.81 17.91
CA ALA A 741 5.59 -11.06 18.60
C ALA A 741 6.28 -10.11 17.61
N ARG A 742 6.58 -8.88 18.07
CA ARG A 742 7.27 -7.86 17.29
C ARG A 742 8.42 -7.28 18.11
N TYR A 743 9.62 -7.38 17.58
CA TYR A 743 10.83 -6.81 18.14
C TYR A 743 11.31 -5.65 17.27
N THR A 744 11.58 -4.52 17.90
CA THR A 744 12.27 -3.38 17.31
C THR A 744 13.54 -3.11 18.10
N GLY A 745 14.67 -3.16 17.40
CA GLY A 745 15.98 -2.88 17.99
C GLY A 745 16.15 -1.42 18.36
N GLN A 746 17.23 -1.11 19.04
CA GLN A 746 17.64 0.23 19.39
C GLN A 746 17.71 1.14 18.16
N THR A 747 17.25 2.40 18.30
CA THR A 747 17.30 3.43 17.27
C THR A 747 17.80 4.74 17.84
N TYR A 748 18.14 5.69 16.94
CA TYR A 748 18.37 7.08 17.31
C TYR A 748 17.21 7.94 16.85
N GLY A 749 16.82 8.91 17.65
CA GLY A 749 15.71 9.82 17.35
C GLY A 749 16.13 11.02 16.50
N ASP A 750 17.44 11.24 16.32
CA ASP A 750 18.00 12.33 15.55
C ASP A 750 19.30 11.91 14.84
N ASN A 751 19.70 12.64 13.80
CA ASN A 751 20.93 12.37 13.05
C ASN A 751 22.21 12.73 13.81
N ALA A 752 22.10 13.48 14.92
CA ALA A 752 23.23 13.74 15.81
C ALA A 752 23.46 12.60 16.81
N ASN A 753 22.59 11.60 16.83
CA ASN A 753 22.58 10.42 17.71
C ASN A 753 22.56 10.80 19.22
N LEU A 754 21.86 11.89 19.54
CA LEU A 754 21.74 12.37 20.94
C LEU A 754 20.63 11.64 21.72
N PHE A 755 19.61 11.13 21.04
CA PHE A 755 18.48 10.44 21.64
C PHE A 755 18.54 8.95 21.31
N ASP A 756 19.12 8.17 22.22
CA ASP A 756 19.21 6.72 22.14
C ASP A 756 17.91 6.09 22.65
N ILE A 757 17.14 5.50 21.74
CA ILE A 757 15.84 4.90 22.01
C ILE A 757 16.02 3.40 22.20
N PRO A 758 15.74 2.86 23.40
CA PRO A 758 15.93 1.46 23.72
C PRO A 758 15.07 0.52 22.85
N SER A 759 15.58 -0.68 22.64
CA SER A 759 14.82 -1.77 22.00
C SER A 759 13.62 -2.21 22.83
N TYR A 760 12.59 -2.70 22.12
CA TYR A 760 11.40 -3.24 22.78
C TYR A 760 10.84 -4.44 22.03
N THR A 761 10.09 -5.29 22.77
CA THR A 761 9.30 -6.39 22.21
C THR A 761 7.87 -6.24 22.71
N VAL A 762 6.91 -6.38 21.80
CA VAL A 762 5.48 -6.40 22.09
C VAL A 762 4.85 -7.66 21.53
N PHE A 763 3.77 -8.12 22.18
CA PHE A 763 3.04 -9.32 21.81
C PHE A 763 1.61 -8.97 21.49
N ASP A 764 1.05 -9.63 20.47
CA ASP A 764 -0.32 -9.46 20.03
C ASP A 764 -1.04 -10.81 20.07
N ALA A 765 -2.36 -10.81 20.23
CA ALA A 765 -3.17 -12.02 20.23
C ALA A 765 -4.51 -11.79 19.54
N ALA A 766 -5.10 -12.83 18.96
CA ALA A 766 -6.42 -12.80 18.38
C ALA A 766 -7.17 -14.12 18.64
N VAL A 767 -8.48 -14.00 18.90
CA VAL A 767 -9.41 -15.13 18.90
C VAL A 767 -10.52 -14.78 17.95
N ARG A 768 -10.82 -15.67 16.99
CA ARG A 768 -11.86 -15.46 15.99
C ARG A 768 -12.71 -16.71 15.90
N TYR A 769 -14.02 -16.53 15.64
CA TYR A 769 -14.94 -17.63 15.51
C TYR A 769 -15.88 -17.42 14.34
N ASP A 770 -15.90 -18.37 13.42
CA ASP A 770 -16.83 -18.45 12.30
C ASP A 770 -18.00 -19.35 12.70
N PHE A 771 -19.11 -18.76 13.08
CA PHE A 771 -20.29 -19.49 13.56
C PHE A 771 -20.89 -20.40 12.48
N GLY A 772 -20.74 -20.06 11.19
CA GLY A 772 -21.24 -20.83 10.07
C GLY A 772 -20.57 -22.20 9.94
N LYS A 773 -19.33 -22.34 10.36
CA LYS A 773 -18.60 -23.62 10.37
C LYS A 773 -19.20 -24.61 11.36
N ALA A 774 -19.54 -24.16 12.57
CA ALA A 774 -20.15 -25.00 13.59
C ALA A 774 -21.67 -25.17 13.37
N ASN A 775 -22.34 -24.19 12.79
CA ASN A 775 -23.78 -24.22 12.54
C ASN A 775 -24.12 -23.54 11.20
N PRO A 776 -24.50 -24.29 10.14
CA PRO A 776 -24.81 -23.71 8.84
C PRO A 776 -25.92 -22.65 8.84
N LYS A 777 -26.83 -22.67 9.87
CA LYS A 777 -27.87 -21.64 10.01
C LYS A 777 -27.33 -20.27 10.42
N MET A 778 -26.07 -20.21 10.85
CA MET A 778 -25.35 -18.98 11.24
C MET A 778 -24.28 -18.61 10.21
N GLU A 779 -24.40 -19.12 8.98
CA GLU A 779 -23.48 -18.78 7.90
C GLU A 779 -23.35 -17.27 7.74
N GLY A 780 -22.10 -16.79 7.53
CA GLY A 780 -21.76 -15.38 7.40
C GLY A 780 -21.54 -14.66 8.74
N LEU A 781 -22.00 -15.21 9.88
CA LEU A 781 -21.77 -14.58 11.18
C LEU A 781 -20.39 -14.96 11.72
N LYS A 782 -19.57 -13.92 12.04
CA LYS A 782 -18.23 -14.07 12.61
C LYS A 782 -18.05 -13.15 13.81
N ALA A 783 -17.33 -13.60 14.81
CA ALA A 783 -16.86 -12.76 15.92
C ALA A 783 -15.36 -12.81 16.05
N SER A 784 -14.76 -11.72 16.50
CA SER A 784 -13.33 -11.67 16.81
C SER A 784 -13.02 -10.83 18.04
N LEU A 785 -11.95 -11.20 18.74
CA LEU A 785 -11.33 -10.44 19.81
C LEU A 785 -9.84 -10.29 19.45
N ASN A 786 -9.41 -9.08 19.18
CA ASN A 786 -8.02 -8.75 18.86
C ASN A 786 -7.40 -7.95 19.99
N VAL A 787 -6.20 -8.31 20.40
CA VAL A 787 -5.44 -7.64 21.45
C VAL A 787 -4.06 -7.27 20.90
N SER A 788 -3.76 -5.99 20.88
CA SER A 788 -2.42 -5.48 20.56
C SER A 788 -1.69 -5.06 21.83
N ASN A 789 -0.38 -5.28 21.87
CA ASN A 789 0.45 -5.08 23.06
C ASN A 789 -0.16 -5.79 24.31
N LEU A 790 -0.33 -7.11 24.19
CA LEU A 790 -1.03 -7.96 25.17
C LEU A 790 -0.61 -7.73 26.62
N PHE A 791 0.69 -7.53 26.87
CA PHE A 791 1.27 -7.35 28.21
C PHE A 791 1.36 -5.89 28.63
N ASP A 792 0.75 -4.96 27.87
CA ASP A 792 0.78 -3.52 28.12
C ASP A 792 2.21 -2.95 28.31
N ARG A 793 3.15 -3.43 27.52
CA ARG A 793 4.54 -2.95 27.56
C ARG A 793 4.57 -1.45 27.32
N LYS A 794 5.13 -0.68 28.27
CA LYS A 794 5.39 0.74 28.12
C LYS A 794 6.76 0.92 27.45
N TYR A 795 6.81 1.69 26.39
CA TYR A 795 8.04 1.96 25.62
C TYR A 795 7.96 3.32 24.93
N VAL A 796 9.11 3.91 24.66
CA VAL A 796 9.23 5.13 23.87
C VAL A 796 9.31 4.73 22.40
N SER A 797 8.40 5.23 21.55
CA SER A 797 8.43 4.96 20.12
C SER A 797 9.50 5.79 19.40
N THR A 798 9.64 7.06 19.79
CA THR A 798 10.68 7.95 19.26
C THR A 798 10.88 9.18 20.15
N CYS A 799 12.04 9.86 19.99
CA CYS A 799 12.37 11.15 20.59
C CYS A 799 13.13 11.98 19.57
N ILE A 800 12.45 12.91 18.91
CA ILE A 800 13.05 13.76 17.86
C ILE A 800 13.73 15.02 18.40
N ALA A 801 13.50 15.35 19.66
CA ALA A 801 14.05 16.53 20.37
C ALA A 801 13.87 16.37 21.87
N ALA A 802 14.52 17.23 22.65
CA ALA A 802 14.39 17.25 24.13
C ALA A 802 12.94 17.45 24.63
N THR A 803 12.07 18.04 23.81
CA THR A 803 10.62 18.25 24.07
C THR A 803 9.74 17.46 23.11
N GLY A 804 10.28 16.49 22.40
CA GLY A 804 9.60 15.76 21.34
C GLY A 804 9.74 14.25 21.49
N CYS A 805 9.51 13.70 22.68
CA CYS A 805 9.42 12.25 22.90
C CYS A 805 7.97 11.78 22.87
N TYR A 806 7.76 10.54 22.41
CA TYR A 806 6.43 9.97 22.20
C TYR A 806 6.37 8.56 22.79
N TRP A 807 5.32 8.28 23.57
CA TRP A 807 5.03 6.93 24.02
C TRP A 807 4.54 6.06 22.86
N GLY A 808 4.95 4.81 22.83
CA GLY A 808 4.37 3.79 21.97
C GLY A 808 2.94 3.44 22.34
N GLU A 809 2.27 2.71 21.45
CA GLU A 809 0.89 2.25 21.65
C GLU A 809 0.77 1.37 22.90
N GLY A 810 -0.17 1.69 23.77
CA GLY A 810 -0.59 0.86 24.88
C GLY A 810 -1.36 -0.38 24.44
N ARG A 811 -1.79 -1.18 25.40
CA ARG A 811 -2.66 -2.32 25.10
C ARG A 811 -4.00 -1.82 24.56
N SER A 812 -4.37 -2.32 23.37
CA SER A 812 -5.70 -2.12 22.80
C SER A 812 -6.40 -3.46 22.61
N VAL A 813 -7.70 -3.49 22.91
CA VAL A 813 -8.57 -4.66 22.78
C VAL A 813 -9.75 -4.27 21.92
N TYR A 814 -10.00 -5.03 20.84
CA TYR A 814 -11.13 -4.82 19.92
C TYR A 814 -11.95 -6.09 19.81
N ALA A 815 -13.24 -5.99 20.14
CA ALA A 815 -14.23 -7.03 19.90
C ALA A 815 -15.06 -6.65 18.68
N THR A 816 -15.10 -7.50 17.66
CA THR A 816 -15.84 -7.24 16.41
C THR A 816 -16.87 -8.34 16.19
N LEU A 817 -18.08 -7.94 15.82
CA LEU A 817 -19.13 -8.82 15.31
C LEU A 817 -19.37 -8.42 13.84
N LYS A 818 -19.30 -9.41 12.94
CA LYS A 818 -19.43 -9.25 11.51
C LYS A 818 -20.46 -10.21 10.95
N TYR A 819 -21.29 -9.72 10.04
CA TYR A 819 -22.22 -10.53 9.27
C TYR A 819 -22.02 -10.28 7.77
N SER A 820 -21.87 -11.35 7.00
CA SER A 820 -21.69 -11.31 5.55
C SER A 820 -22.71 -12.20 4.86
N TRP A 821 -23.30 -11.75 3.74
CA TRP A 821 -24.33 -12.51 2.99
C TRP A 821 -24.16 -12.38 1.48
#